data_dda219d85c444e7a11473448c0bdf9d7
#
_entry.id   dda219d85c444e7a11473448c0bdf9d7
#
_cell.length_a   1.000
_cell.length_b   1.000
_cell.length_c   1.000
_cell.angle_alpha   90.00
_cell.angle_beta   90.00
_cell.angle_gamma   90.00
#
_symmetry.space_group_name_H-M   'P 1'
#
loop_
_entity.id
_entity.type
_entity.pdbx_description
1 polymer ?
#
loop_
_entity_poly.entity_id
_entity_poly.type
_entity_poly.pdbx_seq_one_letter_code
_entity_poly.pdbx_strand_id
1 'polypeptide(L)'
;MGTSQNSCTFSRRNFLLGGALIAAAGSILASSGCSNGSTSKLAGQADTKGIGDVKHDVSAEGGFQLDLSFPVLANADTFDDSLITNATATFFGFSGQGVVFVQAKNPVAFKLFINGFELPLDGITGESWTSIDISGITIDGDNRLQASCLDETAGALKVRIGYPELVDITDSYKDNDNFKLLDELIQAEIDNGFSSAQLVVTHHGRIVKQAAYGLCNSYAPDGKRLSGGTKVNNDTLYDLASNTKMYATNLAIQKLVADGKIDVTNLVSTYIPEFHDRPEDVIPGKDTLTVQEILEHQAGFPADPQYHNPDYSPAEQKTIPGSRANAALFTQSRDEVLGKIIDTPLEYTPGTDTKYSDVDYMLLGFIVERVSGQRLDEFMRDAYFEPLQLGHVTFNPLDNGFSKDDCAATELNGNTRDGAISFDNIRTDTIQGEVHDEKAFYAMGGISGHAGLFANAHDLAVLAQIIINRGGYGNLRFFDGDTADQFIKPKDSSPSYGLGWRRKGQNSYAWAFSPLSNPATVGHTGWTGTLTAVDPVQHVSVVLLTNAKNSPVLDSAANPNDFVGNHFLTSGYGLPATIAFDAEGSNANCNAAKIADLVRAKASLIASNEDYQTDPDRSELRALMQVAEKRKDNEVISAFMDSSAWKAAEKLVM
;
A
#
# COMPACT_ATOMS: atom_id res chain seq x y z
N MET A 1 27.34 -22.93 -14.08
CA MET A 1 27.51 -21.64 -13.47
C MET A 1 26.10 -21.05 -13.39
N GLY A 2 25.41 -21.32 -12.31
CA GLY A 2 24.03 -20.91 -12.11
C GLY A 2 24.02 -19.73 -11.15
N THR A 3 23.56 -18.60 -11.62
CA THR A 3 23.30 -17.42 -10.80
C THR A 3 22.05 -17.68 -9.94
N SER A 4 22.24 -17.98 -8.67
CA SER A 4 21.12 -18.04 -7.71
C SER A 4 20.70 -16.63 -7.35
N GLN A 5 19.55 -16.21 -7.84
CA GLN A 5 18.89 -14.97 -7.41
C GLN A 5 18.19 -15.23 -6.07
N ASN A 6 18.77 -14.78 -4.97
CA ASN A 6 18.07 -14.62 -3.69
C ASN A 6 17.64 -13.18 -3.52
N SER A 7 16.55 -12.81 -4.17
CA SER A 7 15.74 -11.64 -3.80
C SER A 7 14.65 -12.11 -2.85
N CYS A 8 14.12 -11.25 -1.96
CA CYS A 8 13.00 -11.51 -1.03
C CYS A 8 12.07 -12.57 -1.58
N THR A 9 12.23 -13.77 -1.08
CA THR A 9 11.67 -14.95 -1.69
C THR A 9 10.21 -15.08 -1.29
N PHE A 10 9.32 -14.58 -2.11
CA PHE A 10 8.17 -15.43 -2.43
C PHE A 10 8.75 -16.81 -2.76
N SER A 11 8.15 -17.88 -2.27
CA SER A 11 8.62 -19.20 -2.67
C SER A 11 8.78 -19.19 -4.19
N ARG A 12 9.80 -19.81 -4.74
CA ARG A 12 10.00 -19.96 -6.20
C ARG A 12 8.68 -20.28 -6.92
N ARG A 13 7.80 -20.95 -6.21
CA ARG A 13 6.48 -21.37 -6.62
C ARG A 13 5.50 -20.20 -6.79
N ASN A 14 5.41 -19.29 -5.82
CA ASN A 14 4.53 -18.11 -5.93
C ASN A 14 5.08 -17.09 -6.95
N PHE A 15 6.41 -17.00 -7.10
CA PHE A 15 7.04 -16.20 -8.14
C PHE A 15 6.75 -16.74 -9.54
N LEU A 16 6.84 -18.07 -9.74
CA LEU A 16 6.52 -18.70 -11.02
C LEU A 16 5.00 -18.69 -11.33
N LEU A 17 4.15 -18.84 -10.32
CA LEU A 17 2.70 -18.67 -10.46
C LEU A 17 2.35 -17.26 -10.95
N GLY A 18 2.88 -16.22 -10.32
CA GLY A 18 2.69 -14.85 -10.77
C GLY A 18 3.22 -14.64 -12.19
N GLY A 19 4.43 -15.10 -12.47
CA GLY A 19 5.06 -14.95 -13.79
C GLY A 19 4.37 -15.73 -14.91
N ALA A 20 3.98 -16.97 -14.64
CA ALA A 20 3.35 -17.83 -15.66
C ALA A 20 1.88 -17.44 -15.94
N LEU A 21 1.11 -17.05 -14.91
CA LEU A 21 -0.22 -16.48 -15.08
C LEU A 21 -0.21 -15.18 -15.86
N ILE A 22 0.80 -14.33 -15.63
CA ILE A 22 0.97 -13.08 -16.37
C ILE A 22 1.37 -13.34 -17.83
N ALA A 23 2.25 -14.28 -18.10
CA ALA A 23 2.64 -14.61 -19.47
C ALA A 23 1.46 -15.22 -20.26
N ALA A 24 0.67 -16.08 -19.63
CA ALA A 24 -0.55 -16.64 -20.24
C ALA A 24 -1.68 -15.61 -20.37
N ALA A 25 -1.88 -14.76 -19.36
CA ALA A 25 -2.87 -13.68 -19.40
C ALA A 25 -2.43 -12.53 -20.32
N GLY A 26 -1.14 -12.21 -20.38
CA GLY A 26 -0.61 -11.14 -21.24
C GLY A 26 -0.81 -11.40 -22.73
N SER A 27 -0.68 -12.65 -23.18
CA SER A 27 -0.95 -13.04 -24.57
C SER A 27 -2.45 -13.09 -24.91
N ILE A 28 -3.31 -13.30 -23.92
CA ILE A 28 -4.76 -13.37 -24.10
C ILE A 28 -5.41 -11.98 -23.91
N LEU A 29 -4.88 -11.14 -22.98
CA LEU A 29 -5.37 -9.78 -22.74
C LEU A 29 -5.12 -8.82 -23.92
N ALA A 30 -4.15 -9.13 -24.79
CA ALA A 30 -3.93 -8.36 -26.02
C ALA A 30 -5.06 -8.53 -27.06
N SER A 31 -5.93 -9.54 -26.91
CA SER A 31 -7.04 -9.83 -27.81
C SER A 31 -8.44 -9.41 -27.30
N SER A 32 -8.59 -9.19 -25.99
CA SER A 32 -9.83 -8.67 -25.42
C SER A 32 -9.71 -7.16 -25.25
N GLY A 33 -10.05 -6.42 -26.29
CA GLY A 33 -10.01 -4.96 -26.31
C GLY A 33 -11.01 -4.33 -25.33
N CYS A 34 -10.68 -4.31 -24.06
CA CYS A 34 -11.23 -3.33 -23.13
C CYS A 34 -10.56 -1.99 -23.47
N SER A 35 -11.00 -1.36 -24.55
CA SER A 35 -10.55 -0.02 -24.89
C SER A 35 -10.99 0.94 -23.78
N ASN A 36 -10.04 1.58 -23.11
CA ASN A 36 -10.26 2.79 -22.31
C ASN A 36 -10.67 3.94 -23.25
N GLY A 37 -11.84 3.84 -23.77
CA GLY A 37 -12.45 4.81 -24.68
C GLY A 37 -13.89 5.02 -24.28
N SER A 38 -14.11 5.61 -23.13
CA SER A 38 -15.34 6.37 -22.94
C SER A 38 -15.04 7.50 -21.95
N THR A 39 -15.03 8.71 -22.43
CA THR A 39 -15.67 9.79 -21.69
C THR A 39 -16.96 9.19 -21.13
N SER A 40 -16.94 8.84 -19.84
CA SER A 40 -18.13 8.33 -19.16
C SER A 40 -19.19 9.42 -19.27
N LYS A 41 -20.17 9.20 -20.11
CA LYS A 41 -21.49 9.72 -19.83
C LYS A 41 -21.80 9.23 -18.42
N LEU A 42 -21.96 10.17 -17.49
CA LEU A 42 -22.42 9.99 -16.13
C LEU A 42 -23.54 8.92 -16.13
N ALA A 43 -23.20 7.69 -15.83
CA ALA A 43 -24.15 6.62 -15.64
C ALA A 43 -24.66 6.75 -14.21
N GLY A 44 -25.93 7.12 -14.07
CA GLY A 44 -26.66 7.13 -12.82
C GLY A 44 -26.34 8.36 -11.96
N GLN A 45 -27.04 9.45 -12.23
CA GLN A 45 -27.38 10.38 -11.14
C GLN A 45 -28.05 9.54 -10.05
N ALA A 46 -27.31 9.18 -9.01
CA ALA A 46 -27.91 8.93 -7.71
C ALA A 46 -28.74 10.19 -7.40
N ASP A 47 -29.94 10.02 -6.85
CA ASP A 47 -30.81 11.12 -6.46
C ASP A 47 -29.98 12.20 -5.78
N THR A 48 -29.64 13.26 -6.52
CA THR A 48 -28.88 14.37 -5.98
C THR A 48 -29.84 15.12 -5.07
N LYS A 49 -29.67 14.94 -3.75
CA LYS A 49 -30.48 15.62 -2.74
C LYS A 49 -30.32 17.13 -2.78
N GLY A 50 -29.45 17.66 -3.63
CA GLY A 50 -29.12 19.07 -3.71
C GLY A 50 -28.15 19.49 -2.60
N ILE A 51 -28.07 20.79 -2.39
CA ILE A 51 -27.26 21.40 -1.33
C ILE A 51 -27.94 21.14 0.00
N GLY A 52 -27.16 20.67 0.99
CA GLY A 52 -27.65 20.34 2.32
C GLY A 52 -27.59 21.51 3.33
N ASP A 53 -27.35 21.18 4.59
CA ASP A 53 -27.37 22.13 5.70
C ASP A 53 -26.31 23.23 5.58
N VAL A 54 -26.72 24.47 5.94
CA VAL A 54 -25.82 25.62 6.08
C VAL A 54 -25.67 25.94 7.57
N LYS A 55 -24.41 26.02 8.06
CA LYS A 55 -24.10 26.35 9.45
C LYS A 55 -23.12 27.54 9.50
N HIS A 56 -23.49 28.57 10.26
CA HIS A 56 -22.69 29.75 10.49
C HIS A 56 -21.81 29.65 11.74
N ASP A 57 -20.81 30.51 11.85
CA ASP A 57 -19.89 30.62 12.99
C ASP A 57 -19.16 29.30 13.34
N VAL A 58 -18.69 28.60 12.31
CA VAL A 58 -17.89 27.39 12.45
C VAL A 58 -16.39 27.70 12.31
N SER A 59 -15.53 26.79 12.76
CA SER A 59 -14.09 26.83 12.44
C SER A 59 -13.82 26.08 11.14
N ALA A 60 -12.84 26.56 10.35
CA ALA A 60 -12.39 25.89 9.14
C ALA A 60 -10.87 25.97 9.05
N GLU A 61 -10.21 24.82 9.12
CA GLU A 61 -8.77 24.68 9.04
C GLU A 61 -8.40 23.60 8.01
N GLY A 62 -7.27 23.78 7.35
CA GLY A 62 -6.72 22.79 6.44
C GLY A 62 -7.54 22.51 5.16
N GLY A 63 -7.40 21.31 4.62
CA GLY A 63 -8.05 20.86 3.39
C GLY A 63 -7.57 21.57 2.13
N PHE A 64 -8.32 21.42 1.03
CA PHE A 64 -8.12 22.22 -0.19
C PHE A 64 -8.47 23.68 0.11
N GLN A 65 -7.61 24.61 -0.30
CA GLN A 65 -7.73 26.03 -0.02
C GLN A 65 -7.72 26.85 -1.30
N LEU A 66 -8.70 27.76 -1.41
CA LEU A 66 -8.76 28.75 -2.46
C LEU A 66 -9.03 30.13 -1.83
N ASP A 67 -8.08 31.03 -1.95
CA ASP A 67 -8.20 32.41 -1.53
C ASP A 67 -8.23 33.31 -2.78
N LEU A 68 -9.38 33.89 -3.05
CA LEU A 68 -9.60 34.78 -4.18
C LEU A 68 -9.65 36.23 -3.70
N SER A 69 -8.80 37.06 -4.25
CA SER A 69 -8.81 38.51 -4.03
C SER A 69 -9.10 39.25 -5.34
N PHE A 70 -9.57 40.48 -5.21
CA PHE A 70 -10.04 41.30 -6.34
C PHE A 70 -8.95 41.85 -7.24
N PRO A 71 -9.24 42.03 -8.56
CA PRO A 71 -10.45 41.57 -9.26
C PRO A 71 -10.40 40.07 -9.59
N VAL A 72 -11.51 39.38 -9.37
CA VAL A 72 -11.70 38.00 -9.88
C VAL A 72 -12.27 38.11 -11.30
N LEU A 73 -11.55 37.59 -12.27
CA LEU A 73 -11.81 37.83 -13.70
C LEU A 73 -12.90 36.95 -14.32
N ALA A 74 -13.74 36.26 -13.54
CA ALA A 74 -14.84 35.51 -14.10
C ALA A 74 -16.12 36.37 -14.14
N ASN A 75 -16.51 36.77 -15.35
CA ASN A 75 -17.78 37.48 -15.57
C ASN A 75 -18.97 36.55 -15.82
N ALA A 76 -18.90 35.29 -15.41
CA ALA A 76 -19.95 34.33 -15.67
C ALA A 76 -21.01 34.36 -14.57
N ASP A 77 -22.23 34.75 -14.91
CA ASP A 77 -23.42 34.62 -14.04
C ASP A 77 -23.86 33.18 -13.88
N THR A 78 -23.29 32.29 -14.68
CA THR A 78 -23.60 30.85 -14.70
C THR A 78 -22.33 30.05 -14.73
N PHE A 79 -22.40 28.80 -14.31
CA PHE A 79 -21.31 27.86 -14.40
C PHE A 79 -20.90 27.62 -15.86
N ASP A 80 -19.60 27.70 -16.15
CA ASP A 80 -19.02 27.43 -17.47
C ASP A 80 -17.90 26.38 -17.32
N ASP A 81 -18.17 25.18 -17.77
CA ASP A 81 -17.25 24.04 -17.66
C ASP A 81 -15.97 24.19 -18.50
N SER A 82 -16.02 25.04 -19.52
CA SER A 82 -14.85 25.35 -20.37
C SER A 82 -13.92 26.44 -19.80
N LEU A 83 -14.38 27.16 -18.75
CA LEU A 83 -13.64 28.28 -18.18
C LEU A 83 -12.47 27.82 -17.34
N ILE A 84 -11.27 28.19 -17.70
CA ILE A 84 -10.03 27.95 -16.92
C ILE A 84 -9.43 29.31 -16.56
N THR A 85 -9.62 29.74 -15.33
CA THR A 85 -9.11 31.00 -14.80
C THR A 85 -8.64 30.83 -13.36
N ASN A 86 -8.09 31.88 -12.75
CA ASN A 86 -7.77 31.91 -11.32
C ASN A 86 -9.02 31.82 -10.40
N ALA A 87 -10.21 31.92 -10.96
CA ALA A 87 -11.48 31.73 -10.26
C ALA A 87 -12.07 30.32 -10.39
N THR A 88 -11.36 29.42 -11.04
CA THR A 88 -11.73 28.02 -11.17
C THR A 88 -10.68 27.13 -10.50
N ALA A 89 -11.13 26.04 -9.89
CA ALA A 89 -10.26 25.05 -9.28
C ALA A 89 -10.91 23.67 -9.33
N THR A 90 -10.10 22.64 -9.15
CA THR A 90 -10.56 21.25 -8.93
C THR A 90 -10.16 20.79 -7.55
N PHE A 91 -11.04 20.03 -6.91
CA PHE A 91 -10.75 19.31 -5.68
C PHE A 91 -11.22 17.86 -5.78
N PHE A 92 -10.52 16.96 -5.11
CA PHE A 92 -10.87 15.56 -5.10
C PHE A 92 -11.99 15.30 -4.08
N GLY A 93 -12.99 14.48 -4.46
CA GLY A 93 -14.12 14.14 -3.60
C GLY A 93 -14.78 12.82 -3.97
N PHE A 94 -15.77 12.41 -3.16
CA PHE A 94 -16.62 11.27 -3.46
C PHE A 94 -18.10 11.64 -3.36
N SER A 95 -18.91 11.04 -4.21
CA SER A 95 -20.36 11.19 -4.19
C SER A 95 -20.94 10.85 -2.80
N GLY A 96 -21.79 11.72 -2.31
CA GLY A 96 -22.38 11.56 -0.98
C GLY A 96 -21.52 12.02 0.19
N GLN A 97 -20.36 12.66 -0.08
CA GLN A 97 -19.47 13.25 0.92
C GLN A 97 -19.10 14.67 0.53
N GLY A 98 -18.82 15.51 1.49
CA GLY A 98 -18.22 16.82 1.27
C GLY A 98 -18.91 17.95 2.04
N VAL A 99 -18.07 18.83 2.58
CA VAL A 99 -18.47 20.08 3.21
C VAL A 99 -17.56 21.17 2.69
N VAL A 100 -18.13 22.28 2.21
CA VAL A 100 -17.37 23.46 1.86
C VAL A 100 -17.51 24.51 2.95
N PHE A 101 -16.41 25.11 3.33
CA PHE A 101 -16.36 26.25 4.25
C PHE A 101 -16.08 27.52 3.45
N VAL A 102 -16.89 28.54 3.68
CA VAL A 102 -16.82 29.80 2.95
C VAL A 102 -16.75 30.98 3.92
N GLN A 103 -15.90 31.95 3.59
CA GLN A 103 -15.81 33.24 4.27
C GLN A 103 -15.72 34.34 3.22
N ALA A 104 -16.58 35.33 3.26
CA ALA A 104 -16.58 36.43 2.31
C ALA A 104 -17.01 37.73 2.99
N LYS A 105 -16.24 38.82 2.77
CA LYS A 105 -16.53 40.13 3.36
C LYS A 105 -17.83 40.75 2.83
N ASN A 106 -18.11 40.54 1.53
CA ASN A 106 -19.35 40.96 0.88
C ASN A 106 -19.91 39.82 0.03
N PRO A 107 -20.62 38.84 0.63
CA PRO A 107 -21.03 37.62 -0.04
C PRO A 107 -21.96 37.85 -1.24
N VAL A 108 -22.80 38.91 -1.21
CA VAL A 108 -23.75 39.19 -2.30
C VAL A 108 -23.07 39.60 -3.63
N ALA A 109 -21.79 39.92 -3.59
CA ALA A 109 -20.99 40.22 -4.79
C ALA A 109 -20.45 38.97 -5.48
N PHE A 110 -20.47 37.80 -4.79
CA PHE A 110 -19.94 36.57 -5.32
C PHE A 110 -21.05 35.57 -5.68
N LYS A 111 -20.74 34.76 -6.70
CA LYS A 111 -21.38 33.47 -6.92
C LYS A 111 -20.34 32.39 -6.80
N LEU A 112 -20.67 31.29 -6.16
CA LEU A 112 -19.82 30.12 -5.98
C LEU A 112 -20.57 28.90 -6.49
N PHE A 113 -19.95 28.16 -7.40
CA PHE A 113 -20.53 26.97 -7.99
C PHE A 113 -19.63 25.76 -7.70
N ILE A 114 -20.26 24.64 -7.40
CA ILE A 114 -19.62 23.32 -7.38
C ILE A 114 -20.38 22.40 -8.33
N ASN A 115 -19.68 21.82 -9.30
CA ASN A 115 -20.25 20.94 -10.32
C ASN A 115 -21.50 21.50 -11.03
N GLY A 116 -21.55 22.82 -11.20
CA GLY A 116 -22.68 23.51 -11.84
C GLY A 116 -23.80 23.95 -10.90
N PHE A 117 -23.74 23.60 -9.62
CA PHE A 117 -24.73 24.01 -8.62
C PHE A 117 -24.27 25.30 -7.92
N GLU A 118 -25.10 26.33 -7.94
CA GLU A 118 -24.84 27.59 -7.21
C GLU A 118 -25.06 27.38 -5.72
N LEU A 119 -24.07 27.79 -4.91
CA LEU A 119 -24.13 27.66 -3.45
C LEU A 119 -24.84 28.86 -2.83
N PRO A 120 -25.66 28.66 -1.76
CA PRO A 120 -26.27 29.75 -1.02
C PRO A 120 -25.21 30.48 -0.20
N LEU A 121 -24.96 31.74 -0.53
CA LEU A 121 -24.00 32.59 0.18
C LEU A 121 -24.68 33.59 1.13
N ASP A 122 -25.99 33.52 1.28
CA ASP A 122 -26.76 34.39 2.19
C ASP A 122 -26.34 34.18 3.64
N GLY A 123 -26.10 35.28 4.35
CA GLY A 123 -25.69 35.23 5.76
C GLY A 123 -24.21 34.92 6.01
N ILE A 124 -23.39 34.73 4.96
CA ILE A 124 -21.94 34.58 5.11
C ILE A 124 -21.33 35.94 5.46
N THR A 125 -20.31 35.92 6.34
CA THR A 125 -19.61 37.14 6.78
C THR A 125 -18.13 37.03 6.54
N GLY A 126 -17.42 38.16 6.60
CA GLY A 126 -15.93 38.15 6.53
C GLY A 126 -15.23 37.83 7.86
N GLU A 127 -15.99 37.63 8.93
CA GLU A 127 -15.47 37.47 10.30
C GLU A 127 -15.45 36.02 10.75
N SER A 128 -16.40 35.19 10.28
CA SER A 128 -16.51 33.78 10.61
C SER A 128 -16.66 32.91 9.37
N TRP A 129 -16.39 31.62 9.52
CA TRP A 129 -16.64 30.64 8.48
C TRP A 129 -18.09 30.15 8.50
N THR A 130 -18.60 29.88 7.32
CA THR A 130 -19.89 29.20 7.13
C THR A 130 -19.62 27.88 6.44
N SER A 131 -20.12 26.77 6.96
CA SER A 131 -20.08 25.46 6.31
C SER A 131 -21.36 25.21 5.52
N ILE A 132 -21.21 24.62 4.33
CA ILE A 132 -22.32 24.22 3.45
C ILE A 132 -22.10 22.74 3.13
N ASP A 133 -23.09 21.91 3.40
CA ASP A 133 -23.07 20.50 3.01
C ASP A 133 -23.25 20.38 1.50
N ILE A 134 -22.25 19.84 0.83
CA ILE A 134 -22.19 19.63 -0.62
C ILE A 134 -22.27 18.14 -1.00
N SER A 135 -22.54 17.27 -0.04
CA SER A 135 -22.58 15.80 -0.25
C SER A 135 -23.56 15.39 -1.36
N GLY A 136 -24.64 16.14 -1.56
CA GLY A 136 -25.63 15.89 -2.59
C GLY A 136 -25.22 16.32 -4.01
N ILE A 137 -24.10 17.04 -4.17
CA ILE A 137 -23.64 17.58 -5.45
C ILE A 137 -22.18 17.19 -5.80
N THR A 138 -21.47 16.51 -4.88
CA THR A 138 -20.15 15.95 -5.15
C THR A 138 -20.24 14.70 -6.02
N ILE A 139 -19.20 14.48 -6.82
CA ILE A 139 -19.01 13.30 -7.67
C ILE A 139 -17.72 12.59 -7.29
N ASP A 140 -17.58 11.34 -7.70
CA ASP A 140 -16.35 10.57 -7.50
C ASP A 140 -15.22 11.12 -8.37
N GLY A 141 -14.08 11.44 -7.75
CA GLY A 141 -12.91 12.00 -8.41
C GLY A 141 -12.87 13.53 -8.38
N ASP A 142 -12.52 14.13 -9.51
CA ASP A 142 -12.33 15.57 -9.62
C ASP A 142 -13.67 16.33 -9.67
N ASN A 143 -13.90 17.15 -8.65
CA ASN A 143 -15.02 18.07 -8.54
C ASN A 143 -14.58 19.48 -8.95
N ARG A 144 -15.41 20.19 -9.66
CA ARG A 144 -15.09 21.52 -10.17
C ARG A 144 -15.71 22.63 -9.37
N LEU A 145 -14.89 23.54 -8.89
CA LEU A 145 -15.28 24.77 -8.24
C LEU A 145 -15.09 25.95 -9.20
N GLN A 146 -16.07 26.83 -9.27
CA GLN A 146 -15.99 28.11 -9.96
C GLN A 146 -16.52 29.23 -9.07
N ALA A 147 -15.76 30.30 -8.93
CA ALA A 147 -16.20 31.52 -8.30
C ALA A 147 -16.40 32.62 -9.38
N SER A 148 -17.46 33.38 -9.24
CA SER A 148 -17.72 34.60 -10.01
C SER A 148 -17.85 35.78 -9.08
N CYS A 149 -17.44 36.95 -9.55
CA CYS A 149 -17.64 38.21 -8.86
C CYS A 149 -18.21 39.26 -9.77
N LEU A 150 -19.28 39.88 -9.31
CA LEU A 150 -20.03 40.89 -10.04
C LEU A 150 -19.68 42.33 -9.62
N ASP A 151 -18.87 42.51 -8.58
CA ASP A 151 -18.53 43.79 -7.98
C ASP A 151 -17.04 43.90 -7.65
N GLU A 152 -16.35 44.85 -8.27
CA GLU A 152 -14.91 45.10 -8.06
C GLU A 152 -14.56 45.51 -6.61
N THR A 153 -15.56 45.88 -5.80
CA THR A 153 -15.38 46.33 -4.40
C THR A 153 -15.66 45.23 -3.39
N ALA A 154 -15.98 43.99 -3.82
CA ALA A 154 -16.47 42.90 -2.95
C ALA A 154 -15.46 42.41 -1.89
N GLY A 155 -14.17 42.61 -2.13
CA GLY A 155 -13.15 42.14 -1.19
C GLY A 155 -12.66 40.74 -1.49
N ALA A 156 -12.43 39.92 -0.47
CA ALA A 156 -11.88 38.57 -0.60
C ALA A 156 -12.95 37.50 -0.38
N LEU A 157 -12.87 36.43 -1.16
CA LEU A 157 -13.57 35.15 -0.95
C LEU A 157 -12.56 34.09 -0.56
N LYS A 158 -12.80 33.40 0.54
CA LYS A 158 -11.99 32.26 0.97
C LYS A 158 -12.84 31.01 0.99
N VAL A 159 -12.31 29.93 0.45
CA VAL A 159 -12.96 28.63 0.39
C VAL A 159 -12.02 27.57 0.98
N ARG A 160 -12.57 26.65 1.76
CA ARG A 160 -11.88 25.46 2.27
C ARG A 160 -12.76 24.24 2.04
N ILE A 161 -12.18 23.15 1.59
CA ILE A 161 -12.88 21.88 1.37
C ILE A 161 -12.03 20.79 1.98
N GLY A 162 -12.60 19.99 2.88
CA GLY A 162 -11.92 18.81 3.45
C GLY A 162 -11.69 17.73 2.41
N TYR A 163 -10.64 16.92 2.61
CA TYR A 163 -10.45 15.68 1.85
C TYR A 163 -11.45 14.62 2.32
N PRO A 164 -11.81 13.64 1.47
CA PRO A 164 -12.62 12.51 1.89
C PRO A 164 -12.01 11.76 3.08
N GLU A 165 -12.87 11.36 4.01
CA GLU A 165 -12.54 10.46 5.12
C GLU A 165 -13.19 9.10 4.89
N LEU A 166 -12.63 8.04 5.48
CA LEU A 166 -13.21 6.71 5.40
C LEU A 166 -14.50 6.64 6.26
N VAL A 167 -15.58 6.19 5.65
CA VAL A 167 -16.85 5.94 6.32
C VAL A 167 -17.13 4.44 6.33
N ASP A 168 -17.36 3.87 7.50
CA ASP A 168 -17.70 2.45 7.64
C ASP A 168 -19.15 2.21 7.17
N ILE A 169 -19.28 1.38 6.13
CA ILE A 169 -20.56 0.90 5.59
C ILE A 169 -20.59 -0.63 5.45
N THR A 170 -19.76 -1.33 6.23
CA THR A 170 -19.62 -2.80 6.17
C THR A 170 -20.96 -3.52 6.34
N ASP A 171 -21.88 -2.99 7.15
CA ASP A 171 -23.23 -3.54 7.31
C ASP A 171 -24.02 -3.62 5.99
N SER A 172 -23.77 -2.70 5.06
CA SER A 172 -24.43 -2.70 3.74
C SER A 172 -23.89 -3.81 2.82
N TYR A 173 -22.72 -4.35 3.13
CA TYR A 173 -22.02 -5.39 2.36
C TYR A 173 -22.03 -6.78 3.03
N LYS A 174 -22.69 -6.94 4.17
CA LYS A 174 -22.74 -8.21 4.92
C LYS A 174 -23.25 -9.40 4.09
N ASP A 175 -24.08 -9.13 3.05
CA ASP A 175 -24.65 -10.13 2.15
C ASP A 175 -23.92 -10.23 0.81
N ASN A 176 -22.82 -9.50 0.60
CA ASN A 176 -22.01 -9.60 -0.60
C ASN A 176 -21.38 -10.99 -0.72
N ASP A 177 -21.69 -11.69 -1.83
CA ASP A 177 -21.28 -13.08 -2.03
C ASP A 177 -19.75 -13.26 -2.14
N ASN A 178 -19.04 -12.27 -2.68
CA ASN A 178 -17.58 -12.36 -2.76
C ASN A 178 -16.93 -12.19 -1.40
N PHE A 179 -17.44 -11.29 -0.55
CA PHE A 179 -16.93 -11.15 0.80
C PHE A 179 -17.24 -12.38 1.66
N LYS A 180 -18.40 -13.01 1.50
CA LYS A 180 -18.68 -14.31 2.12
C LYS A 180 -17.73 -15.41 1.64
N LEU A 181 -17.46 -15.48 0.32
CA LEU A 181 -16.47 -16.43 -0.20
C LEU A 181 -15.08 -16.18 0.35
N LEU A 182 -14.69 -14.90 0.49
CA LEU A 182 -13.39 -14.53 1.08
C LEU A 182 -13.29 -14.93 2.56
N ASP A 183 -14.37 -14.71 3.33
CA ASP A 183 -14.45 -15.17 4.72
C ASP A 183 -14.33 -16.69 4.83
N GLU A 184 -15.05 -17.44 4.00
CA GLU A 184 -15.01 -18.90 3.97
C GLU A 184 -13.63 -19.42 3.59
N LEU A 185 -12.97 -18.80 2.62
CA LEU A 185 -11.61 -19.16 2.19
C LEU A 185 -10.60 -18.97 3.33
N ILE A 186 -10.55 -17.77 3.92
CA ILE A 186 -9.59 -17.46 4.98
C ILE A 186 -9.86 -18.34 6.21
N GLN A 187 -11.14 -18.50 6.61
CA GLN A 187 -11.48 -19.33 7.77
C GLN A 187 -11.12 -20.80 7.55
N ALA A 188 -11.34 -21.34 6.35
CA ALA A 188 -10.95 -22.72 6.03
C ALA A 188 -9.42 -22.90 6.12
N GLU A 189 -8.64 -21.92 5.72
CA GLU A 189 -7.18 -21.98 5.87
C GLU A 189 -6.72 -21.85 7.33
N ILE A 190 -7.38 -20.98 8.14
CA ILE A 190 -7.17 -20.92 9.58
C ILE A 190 -7.43 -22.28 10.23
N ASP A 191 -8.54 -22.93 9.89
CA ASP A 191 -8.89 -24.25 10.41
C ASP A 191 -7.85 -25.31 10.03
N ASN A 192 -7.21 -25.16 8.87
CA ASN A 192 -6.16 -26.05 8.36
C ASN A 192 -4.74 -25.68 8.79
N GLY A 193 -4.54 -24.65 9.63
CA GLY A 193 -3.24 -24.32 10.21
C GLY A 193 -2.64 -23.00 9.78
N PHE A 194 -3.32 -22.18 9.01
CA PHE A 194 -2.90 -20.80 8.82
C PHE A 194 -3.06 -20.02 10.13
N SER A 195 -2.16 -19.08 10.42
CA SER A 195 -2.13 -18.47 11.76
C SER A 195 -3.21 -17.43 11.96
N SER A 196 -3.16 -16.34 11.22
CA SER A 196 -4.17 -15.28 11.32
C SER A 196 -4.15 -14.32 10.15
N ALA A 197 -5.24 -13.56 10.01
CA ALA A 197 -5.35 -12.48 9.06
C ALA A 197 -6.25 -11.34 9.58
N GLN A 198 -5.96 -10.11 9.16
CA GLN A 198 -6.89 -8.97 9.16
C GLN A 198 -7.06 -8.48 7.73
N LEU A 199 -8.27 -8.04 7.41
CA LEU A 199 -8.61 -7.53 6.10
C LEU A 199 -9.44 -6.25 6.22
N VAL A 200 -9.03 -5.22 5.46
CA VAL A 200 -9.86 -4.05 5.18
C VAL A 200 -9.88 -3.83 3.67
N VAL A 201 -11.08 -3.64 3.13
CA VAL A 201 -11.30 -3.21 1.74
C VAL A 201 -12.01 -1.89 1.77
N THR A 202 -11.47 -0.90 1.04
CA THR A 202 -12.12 0.40 0.88
C THR A 202 -12.52 0.62 -0.58
N HIS A 203 -13.61 1.36 -0.80
CA HIS A 203 -14.06 1.76 -2.11
C HIS A 203 -14.73 3.13 -2.05
N HIS A 204 -14.27 4.08 -2.86
CA HIS A 204 -14.79 5.45 -2.93
C HIS A 204 -14.95 6.10 -1.54
N GLY A 205 -13.87 6.08 -0.73
CA GLY A 205 -13.88 6.67 0.62
C GLY A 205 -14.76 5.94 1.63
N ARG A 206 -15.08 4.66 1.40
CA ARG A 206 -15.91 3.85 2.30
C ARG A 206 -15.20 2.54 2.63
N ILE A 207 -15.27 2.13 3.90
CA ILE A 207 -14.88 0.78 4.31
C ILE A 207 -16.07 -0.16 3.98
N VAL A 208 -15.87 -1.05 3.03
CA VAL A 208 -16.90 -1.99 2.57
C VAL A 208 -16.71 -3.40 3.14
N LYS A 209 -15.51 -3.71 3.61
CA LYS A 209 -15.18 -4.94 4.31
C LYS A 209 -14.15 -4.66 5.39
N GLN A 210 -14.41 -5.19 6.60
CA GLN A 210 -13.45 -5.28 7.70
C GLN A 210 -13.65 -6.59 8.43
N ALA A 211 -12.57 -7.35 8.63
CA ALA A 211 -12.63 -8.65 9.28
C ALA A 211 -11.29 -9.08 9.89
N ALA A 212 -11.36 -9.96 10.89
CA ALA A 212 -10.21 -10.52 11.59
C ALA A 212 -10.42 -12.02 11.83
N TYR A 213 -9.36 -12.83 11.65
CA TYR A 213 -9.42 -14.29 11.67
C TYR A 213 -8.22 -14.88 12.40
N GLY A 214 -8.42 -15.98 13.14
CA GLY A 214 -7.35 -16.76 13.75
C GLY A 214 -6.90 -16.25 15.11
N LEU A 215 -5.67 -16.57 15.49
CA LEU A 215 -5.07 -16.28 16.79
C LEU A 215 -3.83 -15.40 16.64
N CYS A 216 -3.57 -14.54 17.63
CA CYS A 216 -2.35 -13.73 17.68
C CYS A 216 -1.08 -14.59 17.63
N ASN A 217 -1.12 -15.76 18.29
CA ASN A 217 -0.09 -16.79 18.21
C ASN A 217 -0.75 -18.17 18.06
N SER A 218 -0.46 -18.88 16.99
CA SER A 218 -1.08 -20.16 16.64
C SER A 218 -0.21 -21.38 16.91
N TYR A 219 1.09 -21.20 17.22
CA TYR A 219 2.04 -22.28 17.37
C TYR A 219 2.93 -22.14 18.60
N ALA A 220 3.23 -23.25 19.23
CA ALA A 220 4.26 -23.33 20.25
C ALA A 220 5.67 -23.35 19.60
N PRO A 221 6.74 -23.03 20.35
CA PRO A 221 8.12 -23.05 19.82
C PRO A 221 8.55 -24.40 19.22
N ASP A 222 7.93 -25.52 19.63
CA ASP A 222 8.20 -26.85 19.07
C ASP A 222 7.42 -27.14 17.76
N GLY A 223 6.79 -26.13 17.17
CA GLY A 223 6.02 -26.24 15.93
C GLY A 223 4.64 -26.86 16.07
N LYS A 224 4.22 -27.21 17.30
CA LYS A 224 2.88 -27.76 17.51
C LYS A 224 1.84 -26.65 17.54
N ARG A 225 0.73 -26.90 16.85
CA ARG A 225 -0.39 -25.98 16.88
C ARG A 225 -0.99 -25.89 18.29
N LEU A 226 -1.23 -24.66 18.73
CA LEU A 226 -1.90 -24.37 20.00
C LEU A 226 -3.40 -24.67 19.88
N SER A 227 -4.00 -25.18 20.96
CA SER A 227 -5.43 -25.45 21.02
C SER A 227 -6.30 -24.22 21.31
N GLY A 228 -5.68 -23.06 21.58
CA GLY A 228 -6.33 -21.78 21.88
C GLY A 228 -5.30 -20.69 22.16
N GLY A 229 -5.78 -19.47 22.32
CA GLY A 229 -4.96 -18.27 22.55
C GLY A 229 -5.80 -17.00 22.37
N THR A 230 -5.14 -15.86 22.43
CA THR A 230 -5.76 -14.56 22.15
C THR A 230 -6.20 -14.52 20.69
N LYS A 231 -7.49 -14.24 20.45
CA LYS A 231 -8.03 -14.11 19.10
C LYS A 231 -7.60 -12.77 18.50
N VAL A 232 -7.28 -12.80 17.22
CA VAL A 232 -7.14 -11.57 16.43
C VAL A 232 -8.47 -10.85 16.38
N ASN A 233 -8.42 -9.53 16.56
CA ASN A 233 -9.54 -8.62 16.39
C ASN A 233 -9.10 -7.44 15.49
N ASN A 234 -9.98 -6.46 15.26
CA ASN A 234 -9.68 -5.33 14.38
C ASN A 234 -8.61 -4.36 14.94
N ASP A 235 -8.28 -4.46 16.22
CA ASP A 235 -7.27 -3.62 16.87
C ASP A 235 -5.89 -4.32 16.96
N THR A 236 -5.80 -5.61 16.64
CA THR A 236 -4.54 -6.38 16.70
C THR A 236 -3.50 -5.78 15.76
N LEU A 237 -2.30 -5.55 16.28
CA LEU A 237 -1.16 -5.04 15.52
C LEU A 237 -0.41 -6.15 14.80
N TYR A 238 -0.06 -5.90 13.55
CA TYR A 238 0.80 -6.76 12.73
C TYR A 238 2.12 -6.06 12.43
N ASP A 239 3.21 -6.79 12.50
CA ASP A 239 4.49 -6.34 11.94
C ASP A 239 4.35 -6.20 10.42
N LEU A 240 4.44 -5.00 9.92
CA LEU A 240 4.24 -4.66 8.51
C LEU A 240 5.45 -5.03 7.65
N ALA A 241 6.58 -5.36 8.25
CA ALA A 241 7.83 -5.61 7.55
C ALA A 241 8.09 -4.54 6.47
N SER A 242 8.29 -4.91 5.21
CA SER A 242 8.62 -3.96 4.15
C SER A 242 7.50 -2.97 3.77
N ASN A 243 6.26 -3.15 4.23
CA ASN A 243 5.26 -2.07 4.11
C ASN A 243 5.67 -0.82 4.90
N THR A 244 6.57 -0.94 5.89
CA THR A 244 7.21 0.20 6.57
C THR A 244 7.84 1.17 5.58
N LYS A 245 8.45 0.66 4.50
CA LYS A 245 9.06 1.49 3.45
C LYS A 245 8.07 2.50 2.88
N MET A 246 6.81 2.06 2.70
CA MET A 246 5.77 2.91 2.10
C MET A 246 5.09 3.79 3.14
N TYR A 247 4.63 3.19 4.25
CA TYR A 247 3.74 3.85 5.21
C TYR A 247 4.46 4.60 6.34
N ALA A 248 5.78 4.50 6.39
CA ALA A 248 6.61 5.40 7.20
C ALA A 248 7.55 6.22 6.30
N THR A 249 8.59 5.61 5.74
CA THR A 249 9.68 6.32 5.09
C THR A 249 9.24 7.07 3.84
N ASN A 250 8.47 6.44 2.95
CA ASN A 250 8.02 7.09 1.72
C ASN A 250 7.04 8.24 1.99
N LEU A 251 6.07 8.06 2.91
CA LEU A 251 5.18 9.15 3.33
C LEU A 251 5.97 10.31 3.97
N ALA A 252 6.99 10.01 4.79
CA ALA A 252 7.86 11.05 5.35
C ALA A 252 8.61 11.83 4.26
N ILE A 253 9.19 11.12 3.27
CA ILE A 253 9.88 11.77 2.14
C ILE A 253 8.89 12.61 1.32
N GLN A 254 7.70 12.09 1.00
CA GLN A 254 6.66 12.85 0.26
C GLN A 254 6.32 14.17 0.97
N LYS A 255 6.14 14.12 2.29
CA LYS A 255 5.88 15.34 3.07
C LYS A 255 7.06 16.30 3.03
N LEU A 256 8.29 15.83 3.20
CA LEU A 256 9.48 16.68 3.17
C LEU A 256 9.74 17.25 1.76
N VAL A 257 9.34 16.55 0.70
CA VAL A 257 9.35 17.08 -0.68
C VAL A 257 8.32 18.18 -0.83
N ALA A 258 7.08 17.97 -0.40
CA ALA A 258 6.02 18.98 -0.45
C ALA A 258 6.36 20.22 0.40
N ASP A 259 7.06 20.05 1.51
CA ASP A 259 7.56 21.13 2.37
C ASP A 259 8.79 21.85 1.76
N GLY A 260 9.29 21.42 0.59
CA GLY A 260 10.47 21.97 -0.07
C GLY A 260 11.79 21.68 0.65
N LYS A 261 11.82 20.73 1.59
CA LYS A 261 13.01 20.36 2.37
C LYS A 261 13.86 19.29 1.68
N ILE A 262 13.24 18.47 0.84
CA ILE A 262 13.91 17.46 0.02
C ILE A 262 13.57 17.73 -1.45
N ASP A 263 14.61 17.71 -2.30
CA ASP A 263 14.48 17.54 -3.74
C ASP A 263 15.05 16.15 -4.10
N VAL A 264 14.22 15.29 -4.66
CA VAL A 264 14.62 13.91 -4.96
C VAL A 264 15.73 13.83 -6.02
N THR A 265 15.95 14.87 -6.79
CA THR A 265 17.04 14.96 -7.78
C THR A 265 18.37 15.35 -7.17
N ASN A 266 18.40 15.80 -5.92
CA ASN A 266 19.63 16.11 -5.21
C ASN A 266 20.41 14.85 -4.84
N LEU A 267 21.73 15.04 -4.74
CA LEU A 267 22.65 13.99 -4.26
C LEU A 267 22.35 13.64 -2.81
N VAL A 268 22.56 12.38 -2.45
CA VAL A 268 22.49 11.91 -1.06
C VAL A 268 23.40 12.73 -0.14
N SER A 269 24.60 13.05 -0.61
CA SER A 269 25.57 13.86 0.13
C SER A 269 25.09 15.28 0.46
N THR A 270 24.04 15.78 -0.20
CA THR A 270 23.37 17.03 0.17
C THR A 270 22.73 16.92 1.57
N TYR A 271 22.20 15.76 1.91
CA TYR A 271 21.49 15.51 3.17
C TYR A 271 22.33 14.75 4.19
N ILE A 272 23.28 13.92 3.71
CA ILE A 272 24.24 13.15 4.50
C ILE A 272 25.64 13.48 3.98
N PRO A 273 26.28 14.57 4.48
CA PRO A 273 27.55 15.07 3.94
C PRO A 273 28.71 14.06 3.98
N GLU A 274 28.65 13.07 4.86
CA GLU A 274 29.64 11.99 4.97
C GLU A 274 29.46 10.86 3.94
N PHE A 275 28.40 10.88 3.14
CA PHE A 275 28.09 9.85 2.15
C PHE A 275 28.89 10.07 0.86
N HIS A 276 29.98 9.33 0.71
CA HIS A 276 30.94 9.42 -0.41
C HIS A 276 31.53 8.06 -0.75
N ASP A 277 32.06 7.95 -1.96
CA ASP A 277 32.88 6.80 -2.37
C ASP A 277 34.10 6.65 -1.45
N ARG A 278 34.44 5.39 -1.15
CA ARG A 278 35.67 5.05 -0.43
C ARG A 278 36.81 4.73 -1.40
N PRO A 279 38.07 4.96 -1.03
CA PRO A 279 39.20 4.62 -1.90
C PRO A 279 39.26 3.13 -2.30
N GLU A 280 38.69 2.26 -1.46
CA GLU A 280 38.60 0.80 -1.67
C GLU A 280 37.37 0.35 -2.47
N ASP A 281 36.43 1.24 -2.79
CA ASP A 281 35.25 0.90 -3.57
C ASP A 281 35.65 0.45 -4.98
N VAL A 282 35.32 -0.79 -5.32
CA VAL A 282 35.57 -1.39 -6.65
C VAL A 282 34.65 -0.78 -7.70
N ILE A 283 33.40 -0.48 -7.29
CA ILE A 283 32.38 0.18 -8.10
C ILE A 283 32.09 1.52 -7.46
N PRO A 284 32.59 2.63 -8.01
CA PRO A 284 32.26 3.96 -7.53
C PRO A 284 30.86 4.38 -7.97
N GLY A 285 30.27 5.38 -7.28
CA GLY A 285 28.98 5.94 -7.64
C GLY A 285 28.23 6.60 -6.49
N LYS A 286 28.71 6.43 -5.23
CA LYS A 286 28.07 7.08 -4.06
C LYS A 286 28.13 8.61 -4.15
N ASP A 287 29.19 9.17 -4.73
CA ASP A 287 29.36 10.61 -4.94
C ASP A 287 28.30 11.23 -5.86
N THR A 288 27.70 10.44 -6.72
CA THR A 288 26.70 10.89 -7.72
C THR A 288 25.30 10.35 -7.45
N LEU A 289 25.13 9.54 -6.41
CA LEU A 289 23.85 8.90 -6.08
C LEU A 289 22.82 9.93 -5.64
N THR A 290 21.65 9.92 -6.29
CA THR A 290 20.51 10.78 -6.00
C THR A 290 19.51 10.10 -5.06
N VAL A 291 18.70 10.90 -4.36
CA VAL A 291 17.57 10.38 -3.55
C VAL A 291 16.57 9.62 -4.42
N GLN A 292 16.38 10.05 -5.66
CA GLN A 292 15.49 9.39 -6.62
C GLN A 292 15.96 7.96 -6.93
N GLU A 293 17.25 7.74 -7.23
CA GLU A 293 17.79 6.42 -7.53
C GLU A 293 17.64 5.47 -6.33
N ILE A 294 17.73 5.97 -5.10
CA ILE A 294 17.48 5.17 -3.90
C ILE A 294 15.99 4.77 -3.83
N LEU A 295 15.08 5.73 -4.02
CA LEU A 295 13.63 5.46 -4.00
C LEU A 295 13.24 4.41 -5.05
N GLU A 296 13.92 4.37 -6.19
CA GLU A 296 13.67 3.44 -7.30
C GLU A 296 14.41 2.12 -7.18
N HIS A 297 15.17 1.87 -6.11
CA HIS A 297 16.05 0.71 -5.93
C HIS A 297 17.12 0.57 -7.02
N GLN A 298 17.69 1.69 -7.45
CA GLN A 298 18.73 1.79 -8.45
C GLN A 298 20.08 2.23 -7.87
N ALA A 299 20.21 2.24 -6.55
CA ALA A 299 21.41 2.72 -5.86
C ALA A 299 22.64 1.81 -6.01
N GLY A 300 22.46 0.56 -6.38
CA GLY A 300 23.57 -0.38 -6.52
C GLY A 300 23.90 -1.18 -5.26
N PHE A 301 23.23 -0.98 -4.15
CA PHE A 301 23.47 -1.73 -2.92
C PHE A 301 23.06 -3.20 -3.02
N PRO A 302 23.73 -4.11 -2.28
CA PRO A 302 23.27 -5.49 -2.11
C PRO A 302 21.87 -5.51 -1.46
N ALA A 303 21.09 -6.55 -1.78
CA ALA A 303 19.69 -6.63 -1.37
C ALA A 303 19.49 -6.63 0.16
N ASP A 304 20.31 -7.43 0.86
CA ASP A 304 20.12 -7.71 2.28
C ASP A 304 21.47 -7.99 2.98
N PRO A 305 22.34 -7.00 3.16
CA PRO A 305 23.54 -7.17 3.97
C PRO A 305 23.16 -7.35 5.44
N GLN A 306 23.73 -8.39 6.05
CA GLN A 306 23.40 -8.82 7.41
C GLN A 306 24.28 -8.10 8.45
N TYR A 307 24.11 -6.79 8.60
CA TYR A 307 24.94 -5.97 9.52
C TYR A 307 24.99 -6.51 10.94
N HIS A 308 23.88 -7.09 11.41
CA HIS A 308 23.74 -7.62 12.77
C HIS A 308 24.45 -8.96 13.01
N ASN A 309 24.84 -9.66 11.94
CA ASN A 309 25.37 -11.02 12.01
C ASN A 309 26.84 -11.05 11.58
N PRO A 310 27.79 -11.21 12.53
CA PRO A 310 29.22 -11.20 12.20
C PRO A 310 29.67 -12.42 11.39
N ASP A 311 28.91 -13.51 11.47
CA ASP A 311 29.23 -14.80 10.88
C ASP A 311 28.56 -15.02 9.51
N TYR A 312 27.82 -14.02 9.00
CA TYR A 312 27.24 -14.09 7.67
C TYR A 312 28.31 -14.02 6.58
N SER A 313 28.30 -14.96 5.65
CA SER A 313 29.16 -14.96 4.47
C SER A 313 28.43 -14.38 3.25
N PRO A 314 28.76 -13.16 2.80
CA PRO A 314 28.14 -12.60 1.60
C PRO A 314 28.41 -13.43 0.34
N ALA A 315 29.59 -14.09 0.27
CA ALA A 315 29.97 -14.95 -0.86
C ALA A 315 29.16 -16.25 -0.94
N GLU A 316 28.80 -16.83 0.22
CA GLU A 316 28.03 -18.08 0.30
C GLU A 316 26.53 -17.83 0.59
N GLN A 317 26.15 -16.58 0.88
CA GLN A 317 24.80 -16.14 1.23
C GLN A 317 24.18 -16.95 2.37
N LYS A 318 24.97 -17.25 3.40
CA LYS A 318 24.55 -18.01 4.58
C LYS A 318 25.38 -17.64 5.81
N THR A 319 24.85 -17.95 6.99
CA THR A 319 25.60 -17.87 8.25
C THR A 319 26.53 -19.06 8.37
N ILE A 320 27.81 -18.80 8.66
CA ILE A 320 28.85 -19.81 8.93
C ILE A 320 29.35 -19.59 10.36
N PRO A 321 28.83 -20.33 11.36
CA PRO A 321 29.11 -20.07 12.77
C PRO A 321 30.61 -19.96 13.05
N GLY A 322 31.02 -18.88 13.75
CA GLY A 322 32.39 -18.59 14.12
C GLY A 322 33.32 -18.12 13.01
N SER A 323 32.81 -17.91 11.77
CA SER A 323 33.64 -17.52 10.62
C SER A 323 34.11 -16.07 10.68
N ARG A 324 33.35 -15.20 11.32
CA ARG A 324 33.55 -13.74 11.32
C ARG A 324 33.63 -13.13 9.92
N ALA A 325 32.97 -13.78 8.93
CA ALA A 325 33.06 -13.40 7.52
C ALA A 325 32.50 -11.98 7.24
N ASN A 326 31.60 -11.48 8.09
CA ASN A 326 31.02 -10.14 7.98
C ASN A 326 31.61 -9.12 8.95
N ALA A 327 32.77 -9.41 9.56
CA ALA A 327 33.32 -8.57 10.62
C ALA A 327 33.51 -7.09 10.22
N ALA A 328 33.79 -6.81 8.95
CA ALA A 328 33.96 -5.44 8.43
C ALA A 328 32.66 -4.62 8.48
N LEU A 329 31.52 -5.23 8.12
CA LEU A 329 30.22 -4.56 8.11
C LEU A 329 29.38 -4.81 9.38
N PHE A 330 29.87 -5.68 10.27
CA PHE A 330 29.14 -6.00 11.50
C PHE A 330 28.98 -4.81 12.42
N THR A 331 27.75 -4.59 12.86
CA THR A 331 27.40 -3.72 13.99
C THR A 331 26.02 -4.09 14.54
N GLN A 332 25.85 -3.90 15.85
CA GLN A 332 24.56 -3.91 16.54
C GLN A 332 24.33 -2.57 17.28
N SER A 333 24.96 -1.51 16.80
CA SER A 333 24.83 -0.15 17.31
C SER A 333 24.18 0.75 16.27
N ARG A 334 23.06 1.36 16.62
CA ARG A 334 22.35 2.28 15.73
C ARG A 334 23.23 3.47 15.31
N ASP A 335 24.10 3.94 16.21
CA ASP A 335 25.00 5.07 15.93
C ASP A 335 26.07 4.73 14.88
N GLU A 336 26.36 3.44 14.68
CA GLU A 336 27.38 2.98 13.73
C GLU A 336 26.80 2.55 12.37
N VAL A 337 25.50 2.23 12.31
CA VAL A 337 24.88 1.64 11.10
C VAL A 337 25.05 2.53 9.87
N LEU A 338 24.89 3.85 10.00
CA LEU A 338 25.08 4.76 8.87
C LEU A 338 26.50 4.66 8.30
N GLY A 339 27.52 4.56 9.15
CA GLY A 339 28.89 4.32 8.72
C GLY A 339 29.04 2.99 7.96
N LYS A 340 28.40 1.93 8.47
CA LYS A 340 28.40 0.62 7.78
C LYS A 340 27.66 0.63 6.44
N ILE A 341 26.60 1.40 6.32
CA ILE A 341 25.91 1.64 5.04
C ILE A 341 26.86 2.33 4.06
N ILE A 342 27.55 3.37 4.49
CA ILE A 342 28.53 4.09 3.66
C ILE A 342 29.68 3.18 3.22
N ASP A 343 30.15 2.29 4.12
CA ASP A 343 31.22 1.33 3.84
C ASP A 343 30.75 0.10 3.02
N THR A 344 29.43 -0.06 2.80
CA THR A 344 28.89 -1.18 2.01
C THR A 344 29.27 -1.02 0.53
N PRO A 345 29.96 -2.00 -0.09
CA PRO A 345 30.28 -1.95 -1.52
C PRO A 345 29.04 -2.00 -2.39
N LEU A 346 29.03 -1.24 -3.49
CA LEU A 346 28.01 -1.36 -4.53
C LEU A 346 28.24 -2.63 -5.37
N GLU A 347 27.16 -3.25 -5.85
CA GLU A 347 27.21 -4.42 -6.75
C GLU A 347 27.16 -4.02 -8.23
N TYR A 348 26.63 -2.83 -8.53
CA TYR A 348 26.59 -2.24 -9.87
C TYR A 348 26.58 -0.69 -9.76
N THR A 349 26.90 -0.03 -10.87
CA THR A 349 26.88 1.43 -10.94
C THR A 349 25.45 1.97 -10.77
N PRO A 350 25.20 2.95 -9.91
CA PRO A 350 23.88 3.56 -9.73
C PRO A 350 23.19 3.91 -11.06
N GLY A 351 21.89 3.72 -11.13
CA GLY A 351 21.08 4.00 -12.32
C GLY A 351 21.20 2.99 -13.47
N THR A 352 22.09 1.98 -13.40
CA THR A 352 22.30 1.01 -14.50
C THR A 352 21.47 -0.26 -14.38
N ASP A 353 20.97 -0.58 -13.20
CA ASP A 353 20.11 -1.73 -12.92
C ASP A 353 19.11 -1.39 -11.80
N THR A 354 18.11 -2.24 -11.57
CA THR A 354 17.14 -2.11 -10.49
C THR A 354 17.14 -3.37 -9.64
N LYS A 355 17.63 -3.26 -8.41
CA LYS A 355 17.68 -4.35 -7.45
C LYS A 355 17.12 -3.91 -6.11
N TYR A 356 16.02 -4.54 -5.70
CA TYR A 356 15.42 -4.29 -4.38
C TYR A 356 16.47 -4.44 -3.27
N SER A 357 16.62 -3.41 -2.45
CA SER A 357 17.56 -3.37 -1.34
C SER A 357 16.92 -2.75 -0.08
N ASP A 358 17.12 -3.40 1.05
CA ASP A 358 16.74 -2.85 2.34
C ASP A 358 17.61 -1.65 2.73
N VAL A 359 18.88 -1.65 2.27
CA VAL A 359 19.84 -0.57 2.54
C VAL A 359 19.32 0.76 2.01
N ASP A 360 18.67 0.76 0.83
CA ASP A 360 18.09 1.96 0.25
C ASP A 360 17.16 2.66 1.23
N TYR A 361 16.27 1.90 1.85
CA TYR A 361 15.30 2.45 2.78
C TYR A 361 15.87 2.71 4.19
N MET A 362 16.89 1.98 4.61
CA MET A 362 17.66 2.36 5.81
C MET A 362 18.28 3.75 5.62
N LEU A 363 18.89 4.00 4.46
CA LEU A 363 19.51 5.27 4.10
C LEU A 363 18.47 6.40 3.98
N LEU A 364 17.32 6.14 3.33
CA LEU A 364 16.21 7.10 3.27
C LEU A 364 15.68 7.45 4.66
N GLY A 365 15.60 6.49 5.58
CA GLY A 365 15.24 6.74 6.99
C GLY A 365 16.22 7.73 7.65
N PHE A 366 17.52 7.57 7.45
CA PHE A 366 18.53 8.54 7.94
C PHE A 366 18.41 9.91 7.27
N ILE A 367 18.04 9.97 5.97
CA ILE A 367 17.78 11.26 5.30
C ILE A 367 16.60 11.97 5.96
N VAL A 368 15.51 11.26 6.25
CA VAL A 368 14.36 11.84 6.99
C VAL A 368 14.82 12.42 8.32
N GLU A 369 15.60 11.67 9.10
CA GLU A 369 16.09 12.10 10.41
C GLU A 369 17.01 13.32 10.33
N ARG A 370 17.92 13.35 9.35
CA ARG A 370 18.85 14.48 9.15
C ARG A 370 18.12 15.76 8.74
N VAL A 371 17.12 15.64 7.87
CA VAL A 371 16.37 16.78 7.32
C VAL A 371 15.34 17.30 8.32
N SER A 372 14.67 16.42 9.05
CA SER A 372 13.63 16.80 10.02
C SER A 372 14.18 17.17 11.39
N GLY A 373 15.35 16.61 11.77
CA GLY A 373 15.89 16.69 13.12
C GLY A 373 15.18 15.80 14.14
N GLN A 374 14.30 14.91 13.68
CA GLN A 374 13.55 13.96 14.50
C GLN A 374 13.88 12.53 14.06
N ARG A 375 13.84 11.56 15.00
CA ARG A 375 13.91 10.16 14.64
C ARG A 375 12.67 9.79 13.81
N LEU A 376 12.77 8.79 12.93
CA LEU A 376 11.71 8.46 11.96
C LEU A 376 10.35 8.19 12.64
N ASP A 377 10.32 7.47 13.76
CA ASP A 377 9.10 7.19 14.51
C ASP A 377 8.47 8.45 15.13
N GLU A 378 9.29 9.35 15.66
CA GLU A 378 8.85 10.64 16.19
C GLU A 378 8.28 11.51 15.08
N PHE A 379 8.97 11.58 13.93
CA PHE A 379 8.49 12.33 12.78
C PHE A 379 7.13 11.80 12.28
N MET A 380 7.00 10.46 12.16
CA MET A 380 5.75 9.87 11.69
C MET A 380 4.60 10.04 12.69
N ARG A 381 4.87 9.90 13.98
CA ARG A 381 3.89 10.18 15.04
C ARG A 381 3.37 11.61 14.93
N ASP A 382 4.28 12.58 14.92
CA ASP A 382 3.93 14.01 15.00
C ASP A 382 3.30 14.51 13.68
N ALA A 383 3.78 14.01 12.53
CA ALA A 383 3.34 14.48 11.22
C ALA A 383 2.08 13.77 10.70
N TYR A 384 1.84 12.50 11.10
CA TYR A 384 0.78 11.68 10.56
C TYR A 384 -0.10 11.03 11.63
N PHE A 385 0.48 10.25 12.57
CA PHE A 385 -0.32 9.35 13.40
C PHE A 385 -1.18 10.10 14.41
N GLU A 386 -0.63 11.05 15.15
CA GLU A 386 -1.37 11.88 16.10
C GLU A 386 -2.39 12.81 15.41
N PRO A 387 -2.04 13.56 14.34
CA PRO A 387 -3.01 14.40 13.64
C PRO A 387 -4.18 13.60 13.04
N LEU A 388 -3.94 12.40 12.56
CA LEU A 388 -4.98 11.49 12.03
C LEU A 388 -5.71 10.70 13.13
N GLN A 389 -5.29 10.84 14.40
CA GLN A 389 -5.83 10.12 15.56
C GLN A 389 -5.74 8.59 15.41
N LEU A 390 -4.67 8.10 14.78
CA LEU A 390 -4.43 6.66 14.60
C LEU A 390 -3.91 6.06 15.90
N GLY A 391 -4.69 5.18 16.51
CA GLY A 391 -4.37 4.57 17.79
C GLY A 391 -3.60 3.25 17.69
N HIS A 392 -3.57 2.63 16.50
CA HIS A 392 -3.02 1.29 16.29
C HIS A 392 -2.00 1.27 15.13
N VAL A 393 -1.13 2.27 15.11
CA VAL A 393 0.05 2.34 14.25
C VAL A 393 1.24 2.88 15.03
N THR A 394 2.33 2.12 15.12
CA THR A 394 3.50 2.50 15.92
C THR A 394 4.73 1.68 15.56
N PHE A 395 5.91 2.19 15.87
CA PHE A 395 7.12 1.38 16.04
C PHE A 395 7.18 0.87 17.49
N ASN A 396 7.90 -0.23 17.73
CA ASN A 396 8.12 -0.79 19.05
C ASN A 396 6.86 -0.82 19.93
N PRO A 397 5.81 -1.56 19.57
CA PRO A 397 4.52 -1.51 20.28
C PRO A 397 4.64 -1.81 21.78
N LEU A 398 5.56 -2.69 22.21
CA LEU A 398 5.72 -3.02 23.63
C LEU A 398 6.23 -1.83 24.47
N ASP A 399 6.94 -0.89 23.85
CA ASP A 399 7.40 0.35 24.50
C ASP A 399 6.33 1.45 24.46
N ASN A 400 5.31 1.29 23.61
CA ASN A 400 4.27 2.27 23.35
C ASN A 400 2.88 1.86 23.90
N GLY A 401 2.87 1.05 24.95
CA GLY A 401 1.66 0.76 25.73
C GLY A 401 0.88 -0.48 25.29
N PHE A 402 1.34 -1.20 24.27
CA PHE A 402 0.76 -2.47 23.84
C PHE A 402 1.42 -3.65 24.57
N SER A 403 0.67 -4.73 24.72
CA SER A 403 1.17 -6.00 25.23
C SER A 403 1.45 -6.97 24.06
N LYS A 404 2.09 -8.10 24.36
CA LYS A 404 2.25 -9.18 23.37
C LYS A 404 0.90 -9.67 22.84
N ASP A 405 -0.12 -9.73 23.69
CA ASP A 405 -1.46 -10.18 23.31
C ASP A 405 -2.19 -9.23 22.35
N ASP A 406 -1.74 -7.98 22.26
CA ASP A 406 -2.25 -7.00 21.28
C ASP A 406 -1.57 -7.13 19.90
N CYS A 407 -0.57 -8.00 19.76
CA CYS A 407 0.25 -8.15 18.56
C CYS A 407 0.17 -9.55 18.00
N ALA A 408 0.17 -9.69 16.66
CA ALA A 408 0.32 -10.98 16.00
C ALA A 408 1.79 -11.44 16.05
N ALA A 409 2.03 -12.70 16.47
CA ALA A 409 3.36 -13.29 16.49
C ALA A 409 3.87 -13.57 15.08
N THR A 410 5.19 -13.52 14.87
CA THR A 410 5.79 -13.66 13.55
C THR A 410 6.68 -14.89 13.38
N GLU A 411 7.51 -15.27 14.34
CA GLU A 411 8.35 -16.45 14.22
C GLU A 411 8.42 -17.22 15.55
N LEU A 412 8.49 -18.55 15.48
CA LEU A 412 8.35 -19.44 16.64
C LEU A 412 9.57 -19.46 17.55
N ASN A 413 10.77 -19.47 16.95
CA ASN A 413 12.06 -19.69 17.61
C ASN A 413 12.99 -18.50 17.44
N GLY A 414 12.48 -17.31 17.64
CA GLY A 414 13.23 -16.09 17.39
C GLY A 414 13.58 -15.98 15.90
N ASN A 415 14.83 -15.57 15.61
CA ASN A 415 15.32 -15.46 14.23
C ASN A 415 16.16 -16.68 13.79
N THR A 416 15.95 -17.84 14.43
CA THR A 416 16.79 -19.02 14.20
C THR A 416 16.44 -19.82 12.95
N ARG A 417 15.24 -19.62 12.37
CA ARG A 417 14.75 -20.43 11.23
C ARG A 417 14.84 -21.94 11.55
N ASP A 418 14.28 -22.34 12.70
CA ASP A 418 14.41 -23.68 13.24
C ASP A 418 15.87 -24.17 13.38
N GLY A 419 16.76 -23.27 13.82
CA GLY A 419 18.17 -23.56 14.07
C GLY A 419 19.10 -23.48 12.88
N ALA A 420 18.61 -23.10 11.70
CA ALA A 420 19.47 -22.88 10.52
C ALA A 420 20.36 -21.64 10.65
N ILE A 421 19.96 -20.64 11.43
CA ILE A 421 20.72 -19.42 11.67
C ILE A 421 21.14 -19.40 13.15
N SER A 422 22.42 -19.13 13.39
CA SER A 422 23.01 -19.06 14.73
C SER A 422 24.14 -18.03 14.77
N PHE A 423 24.08 -17.09 15.70
CA PHE A 423 25.14 -16.17 16.08
C PHE A 423 24.98 -15.78 17.55
N ASP A 424 26.01 -15.17 18.14
CA ASP A 424 25.91 -14.74 19.53
C ASP A 424 24.71 -13.82 19.73
N ASN A 425 23.97 -13.98 20.82
CA ASN A 425 22.76 -13.23 21.21
C ASN A 425 21.55 -13.30 20.25
N ILE A 426 21.47 -14.28 19.35
CA ILE A 426 20.28 -14.48 18.52
C ILE A 426 19.03 -14.72 19.39
N ARG A 427 17.91 -14.10 19.04
CA ARG A 427 16.61 -14.36 19.70
C ARG A 427 16.18 -15.81 19.45
N THR A 428 15.66 -16.46 20.49
CA THR A 428 15.19 -17.85 20.45
C THR A 428 13.74 -18.02 20.91
N ASP A 429 13.15 -16.99 21.52
CA ASP A 429 11.75 -17.00 21.94
C ASP A 429 10.85 -16.56 20.78
N THR A 430 9.58 -16.96 20.81
CA THR A 430 8.58 -16.51 19.82
C THR A 430 8.58 -14.99 19.72
N ILE A 431 8.74 -14.48 18.50
CA ILE A 431 8.72 -13.04 18.21
C ILE A 431 7.27 -12.57 18.18
N GLN A 432 6.91 -11.68 19.12
CA GLN A 432 5.56 -11.13 19.23
C GLN A 432 5.61 -9.74 19.88
N GLY A 433 5.16 -8.72 19.14
CA GLY A 433 5.24 -7.32 19.57
C GLY A 433 6.64 -6.70 19.43
N GLU A 434 7.58 -7.42 18.85
CA GLU A 434 8.92 -6.96 18.49
C GLU A 434 9.10 -7.11 16.99
N VAL A 435 9.86 -6.20 16.37
CA VAL A 435 10.12 -6.26 14.93
C VAL A 435 10.76 -7.58 14.53
N HIS A 436 10.23 -8.21 13.48
CA HIS A 436 10.75 -9.46 12.96
C HIS A 436 12.12 -9.30 12.29
N ASP A 437 12.29 -8.24 11.49
CA ASP A 437 13.53 -7.98 10.73
C ASP A 437 14.72 -7.87 11.67
N GLU A 438 15.73 -8.68 11.41
CA GLU A 438 16.91 -8.82 12.26
C GLU A 438 17.75 -7.52 12.29
N LYS A 439 17.92 -6.84 11.14
CA LYS A 439 18.68 -5.58 11.07
C LYS A 439 17.97 -4.48 11.84
N ALA A 440 16.65 -4.39 11.65
CA ALA A 440 15.83 -3.43 12.39
C ALA A 440 15.91 -3.69 13.91
N PHE A 441 15.84 -4.94 14.34
CA PHE A 441 15.92 -5.29 15.77
C PHE A 441 17.31 -5.05 16.37
N TYR A 442 18.33 -5.76 15.84
CA TYR A 442 19.66 -5.78 16.47
C TYR A 442 20.47 -4.52 16.25
N ALA A 443 20.33 -3.88 15.07
CA ALA A 443 21.17 -2.77 14.69
C ALA A 443 20.47 -1.41 14.71
N MET A 444 19.12 -1.36 14.63
CA MET A 444 18.38 -0.12 14.52
C MET A 444 17.44 0.16 15.71
N GLY A 445 17.43 -0.71 16.74
CA GLY A 445 16.59 -0.54 17.93
C GLY A 445 15.08 -0.58 17.62
N GLY A 446 14.69 -1.34 16.61
CA GLY A 446 13.30 -1.52 16.18
C GLY A 446 12.77 -0.44 15.23
N ILE A 447 13.54 0.63 14.98
CA ILE A 447 13.09 1.79 14.19
C ILE A 447 14.00 1.96 12.99
N SER A 448 13.56 1.47 11.84
CA SER A 448 14.32 1.56 10.60
C SER A 448 13.43 1.94 9.42
N GLY A 449 14.02 2.63 8.44
CA GLY A 449 13.27 3.06 7.25
C GLY A 449 12.77 1.90 6.38
N HIS A 450 13.33 0.69 6.53
CA HIS A 450 12.95 -0.47 5.71
C HIS A 450 11.97 -1.44 6.40
N ALA A 451 11.89 -1.43 7.74
CA ALA A 451 11.06 -2.34 8.56
C ALA A 451 10.86 -1.78 9.98
N GLY A 452 9.90 -2.30 10.73
CA GLY A 452 9.67 -2.00 12.15
C GLY A 452 8.35 -1.29 12.45
N LEU A 453 7.59 -0.85 11.44
CA LEU A 453 6.26 -0.31 11.66
C LEU A 453 5.26 -1.45 11.92
N PHE A 454 4.43 -1.27 12.92
CA PHE A 454 3.29 -2.11 13.25
C PHE A 454 2.00 -1.32 13.01
N ALA A 455 0.97 -2.00 12.50
CA ALA A 455 -0.37 -1.41 12.41
C ALA A 455 -1.46 -2.48 12.42
N ASN A 456 -2.70 -2.04 12.70
CA ASN A 456 -3.89 -2.79 12.31
C ASN A 456 -4.28 -2.45 10.85
N ALA A 457 -5.20 -3.22 10.28
CA ALA A 457 -5.60 -3.02 8.89
C ALA A 457 -6.42 -1.73 8.68
N HIS A 458 -7.16 -1.27 9.69
CA HIS A 458 -7.94 -0.04 9.63
C HIS A 458 -7.06 1.21 9.52
N ASP A 459 -6.12 1.39 10.46
CA ASP A 459 -5.25 2.57 10.47
C ASP A 459 -4.35 2.62 9.25
N LEU A 460 -3.93 1.43 8.78
CA LEU A 460 -3.18 1.34 7.52
C LEU A 460 -4.03 1.72 6.30
N ALA A 461 -5.34 1.40 6.30
CA ALA A 461 -6.26 1.81 5.24
C ALA A 461 -6.48 3.34 5.24
N VAL A 462 -6.48 3.99 6.41
CA VAL A 462 -6.50 5.48 6.50
C VAL A 462 -5.26 6.07 5.83
N LEU A 463 -4.07 5.53 6.12
CA LEU A 463 -2.83 5.98 5.45
C LEU A 463 -2.86 5.71 3.94
N ALA A 464 -3.43 4.58 3.49
CA ALA A 464 -3.62 4.27 2.07
C ALA A 464 -4.61 5.24 1.39
N GLN A 465 -5.64 5.69 2.12
CA GLN A 465 -6.61 6.65 1.61
C GLN A 465 -5.98 8.01 1.28
N ILE A 466 -4.92 8.42 1.98
CA ILE A 466 -4.16 9.65 1.66
C ILE A 466 -3.64 9.61 0.21
N ILE A 467 -3.21 8.44 -0.26
CA ILE A 467 -2.74 8.26 -1.65
C ILE A 467 -3.89 8.38 -2.64
N ILE A 468 -5.04 7.76 -2.36
CA ILE A 468 -6.26 7.89 -3.18
C ILE A 468 -6.73 9.34 -3.22
N ASN A 469 -6.70 10.04 -2.10
CA ASN A 469 -7.08 11.43 -1.97
C ASN A 469 -6.05 12.42 -2.55
N ARG A 470 -4.92 11.92 -3.05
CA ARG A 470 -3.83 12.73 -3.60
C ARG A 470 -3.21 13.69 -2.59
N GLY A 471 -3.04 13.24 -1.33
CA GLY A 471 -2.20 13.89 -0.34
C GLY A 471 -2.86 14.46 0.90
N GLY A 472 -4.15 14.20 1.13
CA GLY A 472 -4.83 14.67 2.33
C GLY A 472 -5.86 13.69 2.90
N TYR A 473 -6.36 13.99 4.10
CA TYR A 473 -7.42 13.25 4.79
C TYR A 473 -8.15 14.18 5.76
N GLY A 474 -9.47 14.28 5.67
CA GLY A 474 -10.23 15.25 6.43
C GLY A 474 -9.74 16.68 6.21
N ASN A 475 -9.42 17.39 7.25
CA ASN A 475 -8.89 18.75 7.17
C ASN A 475 -7.35 18.79 7.04
N LEU A 476 -6.69 17.65 6.99
CA LEU A 476 -5.23 17.56 6.95
C LEU A 476 -4.73 17.47 5.52
N ARG A 477 -3.67 18.22 5.20
CA ARG A 477 -2.93 18.13 3.95
C ARG A 477 -1.48 17.81 4.27
N PHE A 478 -1.01 16.67 3.79
CA PHE A 478 0.37 16.21 3.98
C PHE A 478 1.26 16.61 2.81
N PHE A 479 0.74 16.49 1.59
CA PHE A 479 1.38 16.91 0.33
C PHE A 479 0.31 17.30 -0.70
N ASP A 480 0.71 17.80 -1.84
CA ASP A 480 -0.21 18.16 -2.92
C ASP A 480 -0.36 17.04 -3.95
N GLY A 481 -1.33 17.24 -4.87
CA GLY A 481 -1.60 16.26 -5.92
C GLY A 481 -0.43 16.08 -6.89
N ASP A 482 0.39 17.08 -7.10
CA ASP A 482 1.57 17.00 -7.98
C ASP A 482 2.65 16.13 -7.32
N THR A 483 2.86 16.27 -6.02
CA THR A 483 3.74 15.39 -5.24
C THR A 483 3.21 13.95 -5.24
N ALA A 484 1.90 13.75 -5.00
CA ALA A 484 1.29 12.43 -5.07
C ALA A 484 1.54 11.78 -6.44
N ASP A 485 1.25 12.49 -7.52
CA ASP A 485 1.45 12.04 -8.90
C ASP A 485 2.92 11.73 -9.19
N GLN A 486 3.85 12.57 -8.72
CA GLN A 486 5.28 12.34 -8.87
C GLN A 486 5.72 11.01 -8.28
N PHE A 487 5.16 10.63 -7.13
CA PHE A 487 5.56 9.42 -6.41
C PHE A 487 4.92 8.14 -6.94
N ILE A 488 3.70 8.18 -7.48
CA ILE A 488 3.00 6.97 -7.98
C ILE A 488 3.15 6.73 -9.48
N LYS A 489 3.55 7.73 -10.28
CA LYS A 489 3.75 7.57 -11.74
C LYS A 489 4.92 6.63 -12.05
N PRO A 490 4.84 5.88 -13.17
CA PRO A 490 5.95 5.05 -13.59
C PRO A 490 7.13 5.93 -14.02
N LYS A 491 8.33 5.42 -13.77
CA LYS A 491 9.56 5.98 -14.32
C LYS A 491 9.91 5.26 -15.61
N ASP A 492 10.51 5.98 -16.57
CA ASP A 492 10.95 5.39 -17.85
C ASP A 492 11.98 4.29 -17.64
N SER A 493 12.84 4.44 -16.64
CA SER A 493 13.91 3.51 -16.27
C SER A 493 13.40 2.26 -15.54
N SER A 494 12.24 2.33 -14.86
CA SER A 494 11.70 1.21 -14.08
C SER A 494 10.15 1.26 -14.02
N PRO A 495 9.46 0.61 -14.96
CA PRO A 495 7.99 0.60 -14.96
C PRO A 495 7.38 -0.13 -13.74
N SER A 496 8.20 -0.90 -13.00
CA SER A 496 7.78 -1.64 -11.79
C SER A 496 7.72 -0.78 -10.54
N TYR A 497 8.23 0.46 -10.61
CA TYR A 497 8.26 1.40 -9.49
C TYR A 497 7.73 2.78 -9.90
N GLY A 498 7.11 3.47 -8.98
CA GLY A 498 7.11 4.91 -8.89
C GLY A 498 8.32 5.36 -8.06
N LEU A 499 8.27 6.51 -7.40
CA LEU A 499 9.26 6.85 -6.37
C LEU A 499 8.93 6.05 -5.11
N GLY A 500 9.55 4.88 -5.01
CA GLY A 500 9.39 3.94 -3.90
C GLY A 500 8.23 2.96 -4.03
N TRP A 501 7.07 3.40 -4.45
CA TRP A 501 5.90 2.55 -4.59
C TRP A 501 6.11 1.43 -5.61
N ARG A 502 5.88 0.19 -5.19
CA ARG A 502 5.73 -0.90 -6.15
C ARG A 502 4.51 -0.65 -7.01
N ARG A 503 4.63 -0.89 -8.30
CA ARG A 503 3.54 -0.75 -9.27
C ARG A 503 3.10 -2.12 -9.76
N LYS A 504 1.81 -2.25 -10.07
CA LYS A 504 1.27 -3.47 -10.66
C LYS A 504 2.06 -3.87 -11.92
N GLY A 505 2.20 -2.98 -12.89
CA GLY A 505 2.95 -3.24 -14.11
C GLY A 505 2.69 -4.60 -14.73
N GLN A 506 3.69 -5.17 -15.42
CA GLN A 506 3.69 -6.54 -15.94
C GLN A 506 4.74 -7.41 -15.22
N ASN A 507 4.80 -7.32 -13.92
CA ASN A 507 5.75 -8.03 -13.07
C ASN A 507 5.01 -8.94 -12.06
N SER A 508 5.72 -9.53 -11.09
CA SER A 508 5.15 -10.40 -10.06
C SER A 508 4.05 -9.73 -9.21
N TYR A 509 4.08 -8.40 -9.10
CA TYR A 509 3.04 -7.65 -8.38
C TYR A 509 1.72 -7.55 -9.14
N ALA A 510 1.70 -7.84 -10.43
CA ALA A 510 0.45 -7.90 -11.20
C ALA A 510 -0.53 -8.96 -10.64
N TRP A 511 0.00 -10.05 -10.07
CA TRP A 511 -0.81 -11.03 -9.34
C TRP A 511 -1.17 -10.54 -7.94
N ALA A 512 -0.18 -10.14 -7.13
CA ALA A 512 -0.38 -9.72 -5.75
C ALA A 512 -1.40 -8.56 -5.61
N PHE A 513 -1.36 -7.60 -6.54
CA PHE A 513 -2.26 -6.44 -6.55
C PHE A 513 -3.57 -6.69 -7.30
N SER A 514 -3.89 -7.93 -7.59
CA SER A 514 -5.04 -8.39 -8.38
C SER A 514 -4.96 -8.09 -9.88
N PRO A 515 -5.21 -9.09 -10.75
CA PRO A 515 -5.42 -8.85 -12.18
C PRO A 515 -6.57 -7.90 -12.49
N LEU A 516 -7.56 -7.76 -11.59
CA LEU A 516 -8.73 -6.91 -11.75
C LEU A 516 -8.45 -5.42 -11.45
N SER A 517 -7.38 -5.10 -10.71
CA SER A 517 -7.01 -3.71 -10.43
C SER A 517 -6.50 -2.97 -11.68
N ASN A 518 -6.47 -1.64 -11.63
CA ASN A 518 -5.94 -0.81 -12.71
C ASN A 518 -4.40 -0.98 -12.82
N PRO A 519 -3.79 -0.85 -14.00
CA PRO A 519 -2.32 -0.82 -14.14
C PRO A 519 -1.62 0.27 -13.32
N ALA A 520 -2.33 1.32 -12.93
CA ALA A 520 -1.82 2.38 -12.06
C ALA A 520 -1.76 2.00 -10.57
N THR A 521 -2.29 0.83 -10.19
CA THR A 521 -2.28 0.34 -8.81
C THR A 521 -0.86 0.31 -8.25
N VAL A 522 -0.71 0.86 -7.05
CA VAL A 522 0.53 0.90 -6.28
C VAL A 522 0.34 0.17 -4.95
N GLY A 523 1.42 -0.17 -4.29
CA GLY A 523 1.37 -0.82 -2.99
C GLY A 523 2.70 -1.46 -2.62
N HIS A 524 2.67 -2.36 -1.66
CA HIS A 524 3.82 -3.17 -1.27
C HIS A 524 3.39 -4.46 -0.57
N THR A 525 4.32 -5.39 -0.45
CA THR A 525 4.17 -6.59 0.38
C THR A 525 5.21 -6.58 1.50
N GLY A 526 4.90 -7.26 2.61
CA GLY A 526 5.82 -7.45 3.73
C GLY A 526 6.25 -8.90 3.87
N TRP A 527 7.48 -9.13 4.33
CA TRP A 527 8.03 -10.46 4.59
C TRP A 527 7.15 -11.32 5.51
N THR A 528 6.57 -10.70 6.53
CA THR A 528 5.71 -11.34 7.52
C THR A 528 4.40 -11.88 6.96
N GLY A 529 3.99 -11.42 5.79
CA GLY A 529 2.77 -11.84 5.10
C GLY A 529 1.77 -10.70 4.91
N THR A 530 2.21 -9.45 4.84
CA THR A 530 1.34 -8.28 4.69
C THR A 530 1.27 -7.78 3.25
N LEU A 531 0.10 -7.31 2.84
CA LEU A 531 -0.17 -6.72 1.54
C LEU A 531 -0.91 -5.39 1.70
N THR A 532 -0.50 -4.41 0.92
CA THR A 532 -1.33 -3.26 0.58
C THR A 532 -1.40 -3.11 -0.93
N ALA A 533 -2.59 -2.92 -1.46
CA ALA A 533 -2.83 -2.60 -2.86
C ALA A 533 -3.78 -1.41 -2.94
N VAL A 534 -3.35 -0.34 -3.58
CA VAL A 534 -4.06 0.95 -3.67
C VAL A 534 -4.27 1.28 -5.14
N ASP A 535 -5.50 1.27 -5.58
CA ASP A 535 -5.90 1.61 -6.96
C ASP A 535 -6.44 3.05 -7.00
N PRO A 536 -5.65 4.01 -7.47
CA PRO A 536 -6.05 5.41 -7.49
C PRO A 536 -7.05 5.74 -8.62
N VAL A 537 -7.33 4.80 -9.52
CA VAL A 537 -8.25 4.98 -10.65
C VAL A 537 -9.63 4.40 -10.35
N GLN A 538 -9.68 3.22 -9.75
CA GLN A 538 -10.92 2.60 -9.28
C GLN A 538 -11.29 3.06 -7.86
N HIS A 539 -10.41 3.81 -7.19
CA HIS A 539 -10.55 4.28 -5.81
C HIS A 539 -10.82 3.13 -4.81
N VAL A 540 -10.10 2.03 -5.01
CA VAL A 540 -10.16 0.82 -4.17
C VAL A 540 -8.84 0.65 -3.45
N SER A 541 -8.87 0.32 -2.16
CA SER A 541 -7.69 -0.25 -1.49
C SER A 541 -8.00 -1.59 -0.85
N VAL A 542 -7.01 -2.47 -0.86
CA VAL A 542 -7.03 -3.76 -0.16
C VAL A 542 -5.85 -3.78 0.79
N VAL A 543 -6.14 -3.88 2.08
CA VAL A 543 -5.16 -4.08 3.15
C VAL A 543 -5.39 -5.47 3.71
N LEU A 544 -4.45 -6.38 3.47
CA LEU A 544 -4.47 -7.75 3.99
C LEU A 544 -3.21 -7.95 4.83
N LEU A 545 -3.40 -8.06 6.14
CA LEU A 545 -2.32 -8.31 7.09
C LEU A 545 -2.39 -9.75 7.55
N THR A 546 -1.30 -10.49 7.39
CA THR A 546 -1.17 -11.85 7.90
C THR A 546 0.14 -12.02 8.66
N ASN A 547 0.22 -13.05 9.47
CA ASN A 547 1.44 -13.48 10.14
C ASN A 547 1.90 -14.86 9.66
N ALA A 548 2.02 -15.02 8.35
CA ALA A 548 2.35 -16.31 7.71
C ALA A 548 3.63 -16.98 8.27
N LYS A 549 4.56 -16.18 8.82
CA LYS A 549 5.79 -16.69 9.46
C LYS A 549 5.57 -17.26 10.87
N ASN A 550 4.43 -17.03 11.50
CA ASN A 550 4.03 -17.74 12.71
C ASN A 550 3.59 -19.17 12.36
N SER A 551 4.54 -19.97 11.88
CA SER A 551 4.38 -21.36 11.47
C SER A 551 5.74 -22.05 11.41
N PRO A 552 5.81 -23.39 11.45
CA PRO A 552 7.08 -24.12 11.31
C PRO A 552 7.77 -23.84 9.96
N VAL A 553 9.09 -23.98 9.92
CA VAL A 553 9.87 -24.06 8.68
C VAL A 553 9.78 -25.50 8.14
N LEU A 554 9.50 -25.68 6.85
CA LEU A 554 9.29 -27.01 6.25
C LEU A 554 10.55 -27.86 6.23
N ASP A 555 11.65 -27.30 5.75
CA ASP A 555 12.99 -27.93 5.71
C ASP A 555 14.05 -26.82 5.87
N SER A 556 14.44 -26.57 7.11
CA SER A 556 15.38 -25.49 7.43
C SER A 556 16.77 -25.70 6.83
N ALA A 557 17.15 -26.96 6.55
CA ALA A 557 18.42 -27.27 5.92
C ALA A 557 18.41 -27.01 4.40
N ALA A 558 17.28 -27.25 3.75
CA ALA A 558 17.13 -27.01 2.30
C ALA A 558 16.80 -25.53 2.01
N ASN A 559 15.86 -24.95 2.75
CA ASN A 559 15.46 -23.56 2.60
C ASN A 559 14.92 -22.99 3.92
N PRO A 560 15.74 -22.27 4.70
CA PRO A 560 15.34 -21.73 5.99
C PRO A 560 14.22 -20.68 5.91
N ASN A 561 13.86 -20.22 4.72
CA ASN A 561 12.82 -19.24 4.51
C ASN A 561 11.49 -19.85 4.02
N ASP A 562 11.39 -21.16 3.96
CA ASP A 562 10.19 -21.88 3.51
C ASP A 562 9.29 -22.26 4.68
N PHE A 563 8.50 -21.31 5.14
CA PHE A 563 7.53 -21.51 6.22
C PHE A 563 6.24 -22.17 5.70
N VAL A 564 5.65 -23.05 6.51
CA VAL A 564 4.34 -23.69 6.22
C VAL A 564 3.29 -22.65 5.84
N GLY A 565 3.25 -21.51 6.54
CA GLY A 565 2.30 -20.42 6.28
C GLY A 565 2.43 -19.79 4.89
N ASN A 566 3.59 -19.92 4.21
CA ASN A 566 3.78 -19.41 2.84
C ASN A 566 3.00 -20.19 1.78
N HIS A 567 2.53 -21.39 2.11
CA HIS A 567 1.86 -22.29 1.18
C HIS A 567 0.34 -22.17 1.16
N PHE A 568 -0.23 -21.29 2.00
CA PHE A 568 -1.65 -20.98 2.00
C PHE A 568 -2.00 -19.94 0.91
N LEU A 569 -3.22 -20.00 0.40
CA LEU A 569 -3.69 -19.08 -0.64
C LEU A 569 -3.75 -17.63 -0.13
N THR A 570 -4.15 -17.45 1.13
CA THR A 570 -4.20 -16.12 1.76
C THR A 570 -2.83 -15.45 1.78
N SER A 571 -1.76 -16.18 2.07
CA SER A 571 -0.40 -15.63 2.04
C SER A 571 0.15 -15.37 0.62
N GLY A 572 -0.50 -15.93 -0.40
CA GLY A 572 -0.20 -15.68 -1.81
C GLY A 572 -0.76 -14.36 -2.33
N TYR A 573 -1.58 -13.66 -1.54
CA TYR A 573 -2.21 -12.35 -1.79
C TYR A 573 -3.17 -12.27 -2.98
N GLY A 574 -2.77 -12.74 -4.14
CA GLY A 574 -3.44 -12.48 -5.41
C GLY A 574 -4.88 -12.96 -5.48
N LEU A 575 -5.19 -14.11 -4.89
CA LEU A 575 -6.56 -14.61 -4.88
C LEU A 575 -7.47 -13.80 -3.93
N PRO A 576 -7.10 -13.56 -2.65
CA PRO A 576 -7.88 -12.68 -1.79
C PRO A 576 -8.07 -11.28 -2.38
N ALA A 577 -7.01 -10.68 -2.91
CA ALA A 577 -7.12 -9.38 -3.57
C ALA A 577 -8.04 -9.41 -4.78
N THR A 578 -8.00 -10.49 -5.60
CA THR A 578 -8.87 -10.63 -6.77
C THR A 578 -10.34 -10.72 -6.37
N ILE A 579 -10.67 -11.48 -5.31
CA ILE A 579 -12.04 -11.60 -4.81
C ILE A 579 -12.52 -10.24 -4.27
N ALA A 580 -11.66 -9.51 -3.55
CA ALA A 580 -11.98 -8.19 -3.04
C ALA A 580 -12.24 -7.17 -4.16
N PHE A 581 -11.34 -7.07 -5.15
CA PHE A 581 -11.52 -6.17 -6.30
C PHE A 581 -12.73 -6.53 -7.15
N ASP A 582 -13.06 -7.81 -7.27
CA ASP A 582 -14.24 -8.26 -8.00
C ASP A 582 -15.55 -7.88 -7.29
N ALA A 583 -15.55 -7.84 -5.96
CA ALA A 583 -16.70 -7.37 -5.18
C ALA A 583 -17.05 -5.90 -5.47
N GLU A 584 -16.04 -5.09 -5.80
CA GLU A 584 -16.12 -3.63 -6.00
C GLU A 584 -16.01 -3.19 -7.48
N GLY A 585 -15.93 -4.15 -8.41
CA GLY A 585 -15.66 -3.84 -9.82
C GLY A 585 -16.75 -2.99 -10.48
N SER A 586 -16.33 -1.87 -11.06
CA SER A 586 -17.21 -0.93 -11.77
C SER A 586 -17.62 -1.41 -13.18
N ASN A 587 -16.91 -2.41 -13.75
CA ASN A 587 -17.16 -2.97 -15.09
C ASN A 587 -17.34 -4.48 -15.04
N ALA A 588 -18.57 -4.92 -14.76
CA ALA A 588 -18.91 -6.32 -14.59
C ALA A 588 -18.52 -7.20 -15.79
N ASN A 589 -18.63 -6.73 -17.04
CA ASN A 589 -18.25 -7.51 -18.23
C ASN A 589 -16.73 -7.62 -18.38
N CYS A 590 -15.99 -6.55 -18.09
CA CYS A 590 -14.53 -6.57 -18.12
C CYS A 590 -13.97 -7.50 -17.02
N ASN A 591 -14.53 -7.43 -15.82
CA ASN A 591 -14.16 -8.32 -14.72
C ASN A 591 -14.51 -9.78 -15.01
N ALA A 592 -15.70 -10.03 -15.59
CA ALA A 592 -16.11 -11.36 -16.01
C ALA A 592 -15.14 -11.97 -17.03
N ALA A 593 -14.70 -11.20 -18.03
CA ALA A 593 -13.71 -11.65 -19.00
C ALA A 593 -12.36 -11.98 -18.33
N LYS A 594 -11.87 -11.12 -17.43
CA LYS A 594 -10.63 -11.35 -16.68
C LYS A 594 -10.71 -12.61 -15.80
N ILE A 595 -11.83 -12.83 -15.11
CA ILE A 595 -12.04 -14.03 -14.29
C ILE A 595 -12.03 -15.29 -15.18
N ALA A 596 -12.72 -15.27 -16.32
CA ALA A 596 -12.68 -16.38 -17.26
C ALA A 596 -11.25 -16.68 -17.75
N ASP A 597 -10.45 -15.64 -18.03
CA ASP A 597 -9.06 -15.77 -18.45
C ASP A 597 -8.16 -16.31 -17.32
N LEU A 598 -8.40 -15.91 -16.08
CA LEU A 598 -7.68 -16.44 -14.91
C LEU A 598 -7.95 -17.94 -14.71
N VAL A 599 -9.20 -18.36 -14.81
CA VAL A 599 -9.57 -19.80 -14.74
C VAL A 599 -8.87 -20.58 -15.85
N ARG A 600 -8.89 -20.08 -17.09
CA ARG A 600 -8.19 -20.72 -18.24
C ARG A 600 -6.69 -20.82 -18.00
N ALA A 601 -6.06 -19.72 -17.57
CA ALA A 601 -4.62 -19.65 -17.34
C ALA A 601 -4.19 -20.62 -16.24
N LYS A 602 -4.90 -20.63 -15.09
CA LYS A 602 -4.59 -21.55 -13.97
C LYS A 602 -4.81 -23.01 -14.35
N ALA A 603 -5.90 -23.32 -15.03
CA ALA A 603 -6.17 -24.68 -15.51
C ALA A 603 -5.10 -25.15 -16.51
N SER A 604 -4.68 -24.28 -17.44
CA SER A 604 -3.61 -24.59 -18.38
C SER A 604 -2.27 -24.83 -17.69
N LEU A 605 -1.95 -24.03 -16.67
CA LEU A 605 -0.72 -24.17 -15.90
C LEU A 605 -0.67 -25.51 -15.15
N ILE A 606 -1.75 -25.87 -14.46
CA ILE A 606 -1.87 -27.16 -13.76
C ILE A 606 -1.77 -28.33 -14.75
N ALA A 607 -2.39 -28.22 -15.93
CA ALA A 607 -2.39 -29.28 -16.92
C ALA A 607 -1.04 -29.48 -17.61
N SER A 608 -0.22 -28.45 -17.72
CA SER A 608 1.04 -28.45 -18.49
C SER A 608 2.30 -28.61 -17.66
N ASN A 609 2.22 -28.52 -16.34
CA ASN A 609 3.40 -28.51 -15.47
C ASN A 609 3.13 -29.30 -14.17
N GLU A 610 3.92 -30.36 -13.93
CA GLU A 610 3.81 -31.22 -12.76
C GLU A 610 4.02 -30.47 -11.44
N ASP A 611 4.85 -29.42 -11.41
CA ASP A 611 5.10 -28.59 -10.24
C ASP A 611 3.87 -27.83 -9.74
N TYR A 612 2.84 -27.69 -10.58
CA TYR A 612 1.58 -27.00 -10.28
C TYR A 612 0.39 -27.94 -10.09
N GLN A 613 0.60 -29.23 -9.92
CA GLN A 613 -0.47 -30.22 -9.71
C GLN A 613 -0.77 -30.51 -8.25
N THR A 614 -0.44 -29.59 -7.36
CA THR A 614 -0.59 -29.75 -5.92
C THR A 614 -2.01 -29.42 -5.44
N ASP A 615 -2.34 -29.84 -4.21
CA ASP A 615 -3.62 -29.52 -3.59
C ASP A 615 -3.88 -28.01 -3.45
N PRO A 616 -2.90 -27.15 -3.07
CA PRO A 616 -3.08 -25.69 -3.11
C PRO A 616 -3.42 -25.14 -4.49
N ASP A 617 -2.76 -25.63 -5.56
CA ASP A 617 -3.03 -25.17 -6.93
C ASP A 617 -4.46 -25.50 -7.37
N ARG A 618 -4.91 -26.72 -7.06
CA ARG A 618 -6.28 -27.16 -7.35
C ARG A 618 -7.32 -26.42 -6.51
N SER A 619 -6.99 -26.10 -5.26
CA SER A 619 -7.84 -25.29 -4.38
C SER A 619 -7.98 -23.86 -4.89
N GLU A 620 -6.91 -23.26 -5.38
CA GLU A 620 -6.93 -21.94 -6.01
C GLU A 620 -7.78 -21.95 -7.29
N LEU A 621 -7.60 -22.95 -8.15
CA LEU A 621 -8.44 -23.09 -9.34
C LEU A 621 -9.93 -23.25 -8.97
N ARG A 622 -10.23 -24.05 -7.95
CA ARG A 622 -11.61 -24.24 -7.46
C ARG A 622 -12.20 -22.92 -6.96
N ALA A 623 -11.44 -22.12 -6.22
CA ALA A 623 -11.90 -20.83 -5.73
C ALA A 623 -12.14 -19.82 -6.86
N LEU A 624 -11.26 -19.76 -7.87
CA LEU A 624 -11.48 -18.95 -9.08
C LEU A 624 -12.74 -19.38 -9.86
N MET A 625 -12.99 -20.70 -9.96
CA MET A 625 -14.21 -21.22 -10.58
C MET A 625 -15.46 -20.84 -9.78
N GLN A 626 -15.42 -20.87 -8.44
CA GLN A 626 -16.53 -20.42 -7.60
C GLN A 626 -16.83 -18.94 -7.78
N VAL A 627 -15.81 -18.08 -7.92
CA VAL A 627 -16.00 -16.65 -8.26
C VAL A 627 -16.71 -16.53 -9.62
N ALA A 628 -16.32 -17.32 -10.62
CA ALA A 628 -16.99 -17.34 -11.92
C ALA A 628 -18.45 -17.83 -11.80
N GLU A 629 -18.71 -18.94 -11.12
CA GLU A 629 -20.05 -19.53 -10.94
C GLU A 629 -21.05 -18.56 -10.30
N LYS A 630 -20.61 -17.75 -9.35
CA LYS A 630 -21.43 -16.69 -8.73
C LYS A 630 -21.87 -15.61 -9.71
N ARG A 631 -21.23 -15.54 -10.88
CA ARG A 631 -21.53 -14.60 -11.97
C ARG A 631 -22.11 -15.27 -13.21
N LYS A 632 -22.67 -16.46 -13.10
CA LYS A 632 -23.24 -17.23 -14.20
C LYS A 632 -24.31 -16.49 -15.02
N ASP A 633 -24.96 -15.49 -14.41
CA ASP A 633 -25.95 -14.64 -15.09
C ASP A 633 -25.28 -13.57 -15.99
N ASN A 634 -23.95 -13.39 -15.91
CA ASN A 634 -23.21 -12.56 -16.86
C ASN A 634 -22.97 -13.34 -18.17
N GLU A 635 -23.28 -12.74 -19.30
CA GLU A 635 -23.21 -13.40 -20.63
C GLU A 635 -21.81 -13.94 -20.95
N VAL A 636 -20.72 -13.21 -20.51
CA VAL A 636 -19.34 -13.63 -20.74
C VAL A 636 -19.02 -14.89 -19.94
N ILE A 637 -19.41 -14.93 -18.68
CA ILE A 637 -19.20 -16.09 -17.79
C ILE A 637 -20.07 -17.25 -18.24
N SER A 638 -21.34 -17.04 -18.57
CA SER A 638 -22.24 -18.09 -19.05
C SER A 638 -21.66 -18.77 -20.31
N ALA A 639 -21.22 -17.98 -21.29
CA ALA A 639 -20.58 -18.51 -22.49
C ALA A 639 -19.25 -19.25 -22.18
N PHE A 640 -18.50 -18.78 -21.18
CA PHE A 640 -17.29 -19.46 -20.75
C PHE A 640 -17.60 -20.82 -20.09
N MET A 641 -18.60 -20.89 -19.22
CA MET A 641 -18.99 -22.12 -18.53
C MET A 641 -19.49 -23.21 -19.52
N ASP A 642 -20.02 -22.82 -20.67
CA ASP A 642 -20.39 -23.77 -21.74
C ASP A 642 -19.20 -24.27 -22.56
N SER A 643 -18.03 -23.66 -22.40
CA SER A 643 -16.82 -23.94 -23.19
C SER A 643 -16.13 -25.24 -22.82
N SER A 644 -15.29 -25.75 -23.74
CA SER A 644 -14.40 -26.89 -23.48
C SER A 644 -13.31 -26.55 -22.43
N ALA A 645 -12.94 -25.28 -22.30
CA ALA A 645 -11.95 -24.84 -21.32
C ALA A 645 -12.48 -24.96 -19.90
N TRP A 646 -13.75 -24.59 -19.66
CA TRP A 646 -14.39 -24.79 -18.36
C TRP A 646 -14.45 -26.27 -17.96
N LYS A 647 -14.92 -27.13 -18.91
CA LYS A 647 -15.00 -28.58 -18.71
C LYS A 647 -13.63 -29.22 -18.45
N ALA A 648 -12.56 -28.65 -19.01
CA ALA A 648 -11.21 -29.09 -18.72
C ALA A 648 -10.78 -28.68 -17.29
N ALA A 649 -11.11 -27.46 -16.86
CA ALA A 649 -10.84 -26.99 -15.50
C ALA A 649 -11.59 -27.83 -14.44
N GLU A 650 -12.87 -28.15 -14.67
CA GLU A 650 -13.66 -29.03 -13.78
C GLU A 650 -12.97 -30.37 -13.52
N LYS A 651 -12.37 -30.97 -14.54
CA LYS A 651 -11.66 -32.27 -14.40
C LYS A 651 -10.38 -32.16 -13.56
N LEU A 652 -9.80 -30.99 -13.44
CA LEU A 652 -8.58 -30.77 -12.65
C LEU A 652 -8.87 -30.57 -11.15
N VAL A 653 -10.11 -30.19 -10.81
CA VAL A 653 -10.52 -29.90 -9.43
C VAL A 653 -11.44 -30.97 -8.82
N MET A 654 -11.90 -31.94 -9.64
CA MET A 654 -12.55 -33.16 -9.19
C MET A 654 -11.52 -34.16 -8.61
#